data_f6314eaeb0b76844e3ace9117c42afe7
#
_entry.id   f6314eaeb0b76844e3ace9117c42afe7
#
_cell.length_a   1.000
_cell.length_b   1.000
_cell.length_c   1.000
_cell.angle_alpha   90.00
_cell.angle_beta   90.00
_cell.angle_gamma   90.00
#
_symmetry.space_group_name_H-M   'P 1'
#
loop_
_entity.id
_entity.type
_entity.pdbx_description
1 polymer ?
#
loop_
_entity_poly.entity_id
_entity_poly.type
_entity_poly.pdbx_seq_one_letter_code
_entity_poly.pdbx_strand_id
1 'polypeptide(L)'
;MPVTTYLIKIPGLVRPNAYRSRLISVFAGTFIAVVPVVAAVAEESNEQTFELAALGDSPEAFEMDSRIPEVLTTTRLRQPKSRVPGTTTIITGEMIRDLGIMNLVEVFRLVPGMTVAEVGSNSPVTSYHGTVHYEQRRLQVQVDGRTSYRPNLSDMDWNTMPVPLELIERIEVSRGPNSAAYGINAFLGTINIITRAPEDTAGIEARAITGSRGYKRVFGSAGNASGDYNWRLAYEKRKSDGFDEQVDDDIYYPFHDGYDINTFTYDSSLFLNSQYSLDLRGGVVDGVDEEDQIKNGKLGANDHPDIIVDDYYLQTRLNVTTSESHFYHVQASFQNYDRRQRWSICIPGDTFNNILQGNSPDLVPCAANEVDPFRANLNEDIEESRLEFEIQDTLLFNPDLKLVSGLGYRKDTYRSETYFNGRGNNYQSQVFANLEYSPLRWLTLNAGGNWEKTTTTDEGYFSPRVAANFILANNHTLRFVYSEAVRTPDAFEQNPDWSYRPRNVQPPYAFLEGQRFLVANLVDPATSTYGKTLEEERIISREISYFGQYYLDRSTLSLEVRYFNDKLRDMISGIINEEDWTIDNNVALDQKGFEVEASLDFPGTKLRMSYAYLDQDGRYTGANDRDAGDKRYAIDLLGRLSVRHSGSFAWIQDLPFNLTSSAAYYFADEFRRSQFERLDLRLARRIFETGYSYEFAVTMQHYLDQDTTDLSPDNIIRDHNQFFAEVGVRF
;
A
#
# COMPACT_ATOMS: atom_id res chain seq x y z
N MET A 1 -20.64 -39.84 -45.05
CA MET A 1 -19.26 -39.33 -44.93
C MET A 1 -19.18 -38.65 -43.59
N PRO A 2 -18.42 -39.23 -42.65
CA PRO A 2 -18.29 -38.61 -41.32
C PRO A 2 -17.12 -37.59 -41.32
N VAL A 3 -17.38 -36.46 -40.72
CA VAL A 3 -16.37 -35.38 -40.47
C VAL A 3 -15.58 -35.76 -39.24
N THR A 4 -14.28 -35.97 -39.44
CA THR A 4 -13.30 -36.30 -38.38
C THR A 4 -12.83 -35.04 -37.68
N THR A 5 -13.18 -34.88 -36.42
CA THR A 5 -12.70 -33.77 -35.58
C THR A 5 -11.31 -34.14 -35.02
N TYR A 6 -10.30 -33.36 -35.39
CA TYR A 6 -8.95 -33.49 -34.80
C TYR A 6 -8.92 -32.73 -33.46
N LEU A 7 -8.76 -33.47 -32.37
CA LEU A 7 -8.42 -32.92 -31.05
C LEU A 7 -6.91 -32.72 -30.95
N ILE A 8 -6.47 -31.47 -30.89
CA ILE A 8 -5.09 -31.12 -30.58
C ILE A 8 -4.87 -31.33 -29.07
N LYS A 9 -4.04 -32.29 -28.71
CA LYS A 9 -3.59 -32.50 -27.34
C LYS A 9 -2.53 -31.42 -27.01
N ILE A 10 -2.86 -30.50 -26.09
CA ILE A 10 -1.90 -29.62 -25.44
C ILE A 10 -1.36 -30.33 -24.20
N PRO A 11 -0.06 -30.59 -24.08
CA PRO A 11 0.53 -31.15 -22.86
C PRO A 11 0.72 -30.03 -21.83
N GLY A 12 0.30 -30.24 -20.60
CA GLY A 12 0.65 -29.38 -19.45
C GLY A 12 -0.50 -28.72 -18.71
N LEU A 13 -1.69 -29.33 -18.64
CA LEU A 13 -2.70 -28.92 -17.67
C LEU A 13 -2.54 -29.75 -16.38
N VAL A 14 -1.95 -29.14 -15.39
CA VAL A 14 -1.99 -29.64 -14.00
C VAL A 14 -3.44 -29.75 -13.56
N ARG A 15 -3.81 -30.88 -12.98
CA ARG A 15 -5.18 -31.14 -12.52
C ARG A 15 -5.60 -30.08 -11.49
N PRO A 16 -6.76 -29.44 -11.62
CA PRO A 16 -7.24 -28.51 -10.60
C PRO A 16 -7.56 -29.27 -9.32
N ASN A 17 -6.95 -28.82 -8.22
CA ASN A 17 -7.28 -29.29 -6.88
C ASN A 17 -8.76 -29.02 -6.56
N ALA A 18 -9.41 -29.95 -5.88
CA ALA A 18 -10.84 -29.96 -5.56
C ALA A 18 -11.33 -28.78 -4.65
N TYR A 19 -10.46 -27.85 -4.32
CA TYR A 19 -10.78 -26.66 -3.50
C TYR A 19 -11.31 -25.45 -4.29
N ARG A 20 -11.14 -25.42 -5.63
CA ARG A 20 -11.61 -24.29 -6.47
C ARG A 20 -13.14 -24.12 -6.53
N SER A 21 -13.91 -25.14 -6.16
CA SER A 21 -15.38 -25.08 -6.26
C SER A 21 -16.08 -24.35 -5.10
N ARG A 22 -15.39 -24.02 -4.01
CA ARG A 22 -16.00 -23.33 -2.85
C ARG A 22 -16.02 -21.80 -2.96
N LEU A 23 -15.04 -21.20 -3.64
CA LEU A 23 -14.97 -19.72 -3.80
C LEU A 23 -16.04 -19.19 -4.75
N ILE A 24 -16.32 -19.89 -5.84
CA ILE A 24 -17.39 -19.50 -6.80
C ILE A 24 -18.78 -19.60 -6.16
N SER A 25 -18.99 -20.55 -5.24
CA SER A 25 -20.27 -20.70 -4.55
C SER A 25 -20.51 -19.66 -3.43
N VAL A 26 -19.48 -19.07 -2.84
CA VAL A 26 -19.62 -17.98 -1.86
C VAL A 26 -20.02 -16.68 -2.56
N PHE A 27 -19.42 -16.37 -3.73
CA PHE A 27 -19.80 -15.20 -4.51
C PHE A 27 -21.23 -15.27 -5.03
N ALA A 28 -21.69 -16.43 -5.50
CA ALA A 28 -23.05 -16.61 -5.96
C ALA A 28 -24.09 -16.61 -4.82
N GLY A 29 -23.74 -17.08 -3.63
CA GLY A 29 -24.62 -17.12 -2.46
C GLY A 29 -24.84 -15.78 -1.79
N THR A 30 -23.83 -14.93 -1.75
CA THR A 30 -23.90 -13.61 -1.10
C THR A 30 -24.59 -12.56 -1.98
N PHE A 31 -24.49 -12.70 -3.32
CA PHE A 31 -25.18 -11.83 -4.27
C PHE A 31 -26.72 -11.98 -4.22
N ILE A 32 -27.23 -13.16 -3.86
CA ILE A 32 -28.69 -13.42 -3.83
C ILE A 32 -29.34 -12.85 -2.55
N ALA A 33 -28.56 -12.62 -1.49
CA ALA A 33 -29.12 -12.13 -0.20
C ALA A 33 -29.29 -10.62 -0.12
N VAL A 34 -28.66 -9.83 -0.98
CA VAL A 34 -28.73 -8.34 -0.94
C VAL A 34 -29.74 -7.77 -1.93
N VAL A 35 -30.13 -8.51 -2.95
CA VAL A 35 -31.05 -8.06 -4.02
C VAL A 35 -32.50 -7.83 -3.57
N PRO A 36 -33.09 -8.53 -2.56
CA PRO A 36 -34.49 -8.31 -2.22
C PRO A 36 -34.83 -7.02 -1.48
N VAL A 37 -33.84 -6.29 -0.93
CA VAL A 37 -34.11 -5.05 -0.19
C VAL A 37 -34.20 -3.82 -1.12
N VAL A 38 -33.62 -3.90 -2.33
CA VAL A 38 -33.55 -2.77 -3.27
C VAL A 38 -34.77 -2.68 -4.21
N ALA A 39 -35.51 -3.78 -4.39
CA ALA A 39 -36.63 -3.83 -5.35
C ALA A 39 -37.92 -3.12 -4.90
N ALA A 40 -37.96 -2.55 -3.71
CA ALA A 40 -39.19 -1.96 -3.13
C ALA A 40 -39.31 -0.42 -3.28
N VAL A 41 -38.34 0.25 -3.95
CA VAL A 41 -38.29 1.73 -4.00
C VAL A 41 -38.36 2.30 -5.46
N ALA A 42 -38.41 1.46 -6.45
CA ALA A 42 -38.41 1.92 -7.87
C ALA A 42 -39.84 2.01 -8.45
N GLU A 43 -40.53 3.09 -8.19
CA GLU A 43 -41.66 3.54 -9.03
C GLU A 43 -41.62 5.07 -9.22
N GLU A 44 -41.59 5.48 -10.51
CA GLU A 44 -41.65 6.84 -11.07
C GLU A 44 -40.36 7.68 -11.10
N SER A 45 -39.71 7.76 -12.27
CA SER A 45 -38.84 8.88 -12.60
C SER A 45 -38.98 9.31 -14.07
N ASN A 46 -39.17 10.60 -14.24
CA ASN A 46 -39.07 11.31 -15.52
C ASN A 46 -37.57 11.57 -15.84
N GLU A 47 -37.23 11.39 -17.11
CA GLU A 47 -35.91 11.67 -17.67
C GLU A 47 -35.46 13.13 -17.42
N GLN A 48 -34.43 13.31 -16.61
CA GLN A 48 -33.52 14.46 -16.68
C GLN A 48 -32.10 13.96 -16.45
N THR A 49 -31.26 14.09 -17.46
CA THR A 49 -29.83 13.91 -17.41
C THR A 49 -29.24 14.91 -16.39
N PHE A 50 -28.76 14.40 -15.27
CA PHE A 50 -27.95 15.18 -14.32
C PHE A 50 -26.46 14.87 -14.56
N GLU A 51 -25.76 15.85 -15.14
CA GLU A 51 -24.36 16.03 -14.83
C GLU A 51 -24.21 16.11 -13.30
N LEU A 52 -23.26 15.37 -12.71
CA LEU A 52 -22.89 15.54 -11.31
C LEU A 52 -22.48 17.01 -11.16
N ALA A 53 -23.41 17.83 -10.64
CA ALA A 53 -23.21 19.24 -10.49
C ALA A 53 -21.95 19.46 -9.68
N ALA A 54 -20.92 20.03 -10.31
CA ALA A 54 -19.83 20.66 -9.60
C ALA A 54 -20.45 21.56 -8.52
N LEU A 55 -20.12 21.29 -7.28
CA LEU A 55 -20.66 22.02 -6.13
C LEU A 55 -20.51 23.53 -6.35
N GLY A 56 -21.66 24.18 -6.62
CA GLY A 56 -21.91 25.57 -6.33
C GLY A 56 -21.25 26.61 -7.21
N ASP A 57 -21.82 26.88 -8.35
CA ASP A 57 -21.78 28.22 -8.96
C ASP A 57 -22.69 29.17 -8.17
N SER A 58 -22.22 29.69 -7.04
CA SER A 58 -22.78 30.91 -6.52
C SER A 58 -22.02 32.09 -7.17
N PRO A 59 -22.72 33.09 -7.74
CA PRO A 59 -22.09 34.18 -8.50
C PRO A 59 -21.16 35.13 -7.72
N GLU A 60 -20.97 34.92 -6.42
CA GLU A 60 -20.11 35.71 -5.55
C GLU A 60 -19.01 34.92 -4.82
N ALA A 61 -18.96 33.59 -5.02
CA ALA A 61 -17.79 32.81 -4.60
C ALA A 61 -16.61 33.24 -5.53
N PHE A 62 -15.45 33.53 -4.96
CA PHE A 62 -14.20 33.61 -5.69
C PHE A 62 -14.22 32.51 -6.75
N GLU A 63 -14.16 32.83 -8.04
CA GLU A 63 -14.00 31.84 -9.09
C GLU A 63 -12.84 30.93 -8.71
N MET A 64 -13.17 29.74 -8.22
CA MET A 64 -12.18 28.72 -7.95
C MET A 64 -11.57 28.40 -9.30
N ASP A 65 -10.27 28.59 -9.43
CA ASP A 65 -9.58 28.29 -10.67
C ASP A 65 -9.67 26.77 -10.90
N SER A 66 -10.53 26.37 -11.82
CA SER A 66 -10.77 24.95 -12.18
C SER A 66 -9.49 24.22 -12.67
N ARG A 67 -8.40 24.98 -12.89
CA ARG A 67 -7.09 24.43 -13.25
C ARG A 67 -6.29 23.98 -12.02
N ILE A 68 -6.70 24.32 -10.79
CA ILE A 68 -6.05 23.82 -9.57
C ILE A 68 -6.62 22.45 -9.24
N PRO A 69 -5.79 21.37 -9.16
CA PRO A 69 -6.27 20.04 -8.85
C PRO A 69 -6.99 20.00 -7.51
N GLU A 70 -8.07 19.23 -7.44
CA GLU A 70 -8.78 18.96 -6.20
C GLU A 70 -8.16 17.81 -5.43
N VAL A 71 -8.19 17.90 -4.10
CA VAL A 71 -7.69 16.93 -3.14
C VAL A 71 -8.81 16.54 -2.19
N LEU A 72 -8.92 15.26 -1.90
CA LEU A 72 -9.86 14.68 -0.93
C LEU A 72 -9.15 14.23 0.36
N THR A 73 -7.94 13.72 0.23
CA THR A 73 -7.25 12.92 1.25
C THR A 73 -6.91 13.70 2.52
N THR A 74 -6.65 14.99 2.45
CA THR A 74 -6.18 15.73 3.64
C THR A 74 -7.27 15.92 4.70
N THR A 75 -8.50 16.20 4.30
CA THR A 75 -9.61 16.55 5.23
C THR A 75 -10.86 15.72 5.06
N ARG A 76 -10.89 14.77 4.12
CA ARG A 76 -12.10 14.06 3.66
C ARG A 76 -13.12 14.97 2.99
N LEU A 77 -12.79 16.25 2.76
CA LEU A 77 -13.57 17.21 1.99
C LEU A 77 -12.84 17.48 0.66
N ARG A 78 -13.57 17.40 -0.44
CA ARG A 78 -13.03 17.76 -1.76
C ARG A 78 -12.72 19.26 -1.81
N GLN A 79 -11.47 19.63 -2.02
CA GLN A 79 -10.97 20.99 -1.95
C GLN A 79 -9.88 21.23 -2.99
N PRO A 80 -9.75 22.45 -3.56
CA PRO A 80 -8.57 22.81 -4.35
C PRO A 80 -7.28 22.66 -3.56
N LYS A 81 -6.22 22.17 -4.19
CA LYS A 81 -4.89 21.98 -3.56
C LYS A 81 -4.38 23.26 -2.87
N SER A 82 -4.77 24.44 -3.34
CA SER A 82 -4.44 25.73 -2.72
C SER A 82 -5.09 25.97 -1.34
N ARG A 83 -6.16 25.25 -0.98
CA ARG A 83 -6.92 25.47 0.27
C ARG A 83 -6.80 24.35 1.30
N VAL A 84 -6.24 23.19 0.94
CA VAL A 84 -6.08 22.09 1.91
C VAL A 84 -5.12 22.44 3.05
N PRO A 85 -5.38 21.98 4.27
CA PRO A 85 -4.51 22.22 5.43
C PRO A 85 -3.36 21.20 5.49
N GLY A 86 -2.41 21.31 4.60
CA GLY A 86 -1.25 20.41 4.49
C GLY A 86 -0.78 20.28 3.05
N THR A 87 0.23 19.45 2.85
CA THR A 87 0.84 19.20 1.54
C THR A 87 0.38 17.87 0.98
N THR A 88 0.04 17.84 -0.31
CA THR A 88 -0.44 16.62 -0.97
C THR A 88 0.14 16.51 -2.36
N THR A 89 0.77 15.39 -2.65
CA THR A 89 1.21 15.01 -4.00
C THR A 89 0.08 14.28 -4.72
N ILE A 90 -0.19 14.65 -5.95
CA ILE A 90 -1.18 14.01 -6.83
C ILE A 90 -0.45 13.40 -8.02
N ILE A 91 -0.65 12.11 -8.26
CA ILE A 91 -0.10 11.38 -9.40
C ILE A 91 -1.27 10.78 -10.17
N THR A 92 -1.45 11.19 -11.42
CA THR A 92 -2.57 10.73 -12.25
C THR A 92 -2.25 9.38 -12.91
N GLY A 93 -3.30 8.59 -13.20
CA GLY A 93 -3.15 7.36 -13.97
C GLY A 93 -2.58 7.59 -15.37
N GLU A 94 -2.80 8.76 -15.97
CA GLU A 94 -2.16 9.16 -17.22
C GLU A 94 -0.63 9.28 -17.06
N MET A 95 -0.17 9.94 -15.99
CA MET A 95 1.25 10.08 -15.70
C MET A 95 1.92 8.72 -15.46
N ILE A 96 1.27 7.82 -14.70
CA ILE A 96 1.76 6.45 -14.46
C ILE A 96 2.00 5.73 -15.79
N ARG A 97 1.04 5.81 -16.70
CA ARG A 97 1.11 5.20 -18.03
C ARG A 97 2.18 5.86 -18.91
N ASP A 98 2.22 7.20 -18.97
CA ASP A 98 3.12 7.94 -19.85
C ASP A 98 4.59 7.79 -19.42
N LEU A 99 4.86 7.58 -18.14
CA LEU A 99 6.19 7.26 -17.61
C LEU A 99 6.54 5.77 -17.71
N GLY A 100 5.58 4.89 -18.05
CA GLY A 100 5.80 3.46 -18.17
C GLY A 100 6.13 2.77 -16.85
N ILE A 101 5.47 3.20 -15.78
CA ILE A 101 5.65 2.58 -14.46
C ILE A 101 5.01 1.19 -14.48
N MET A 102 5.77 0.15 -14.09
CA MET A 102 5.38 -1.25 -14.19
C MET A 102 4.73 -1.78 -12.90
N ASN A 103 5.13 -1.28 -11.74
CA ASN A 103 4.64 -1.70 -10.43
C ASN A 103 4.08 -0.51 -9.64
N LEU A 104 3.02 -0.76 -8.87
CA LEU A 104 2.34 0.29 -8.11
C LEU A 104 3.27 1.04 -7.14
N VAL A 105 4.15 0.33 -6.45
CA VAL A 105 5.05 0.92 -5.45
C VAL A 105 6.04 1.92 -6.08
N GLU A 106 6.45 1.70 -7.32
CA GLU A 106 7.38 2.56 -8.05
C GLU A 106 6.82 3.98 -8.29
N VAL A 107 5.49 4.14 -8.24
CA VAL A 107 4.82 5.46 -8.32
C VAL A 107 5.29 6.39 -7.21
N PHE A 108 5.62 5.85 -6.04
CA PHE A 108 6.00 6.64 -4.86
C PHE A 108 7.38 7.28 -4.98
N ARG A 109 8.22 6.87 -5.93
CA ARG A 109 9.48 7.59 -6.26
C ARG A 109 9.24 9.00 -6.83
N LEU A 110 8.02 9.31 -7.24
CA LEU A 110 7.61 10.64 -7.68
C LEU A 110 7.24 11.57 -6.52
N VAL A 111 7.09 11.04 -5.29
CA VAL A 111 6.64 11.79 -4.11
C VAL A 111 7.85 12.27 -3.31
N PRO A 112 7.96 13.57 -3.01
CA PRO A 112 9.06 14.07 -2.18
C PRO A 112 9.11 13.37 -0.81
N GLY A 113 10.28 12.94 -0.39
CA GLY A 113 10.51 12.28 0.91
C GLY A 113 10.07 10.83 1.00
N MET A 114 9.48 10.26 -0.07
CA MET A 114 9.23 8.82 -0.14
C MET A 114 10.42 8.09 -0.76
N THR A 115 10.75 6.97 -0.18
CA THR A 115 11.77 6.02 -0.66
C THR A 115 11.11 4.67 -0.93
N VAL A 116 11.63 3.98 -1.93
CA VAL A 116 11.20 2.62 -2.29
C VAL A 116 12.42 1.73 -2.28
N ALA A 117 12.33 0.60 -1.61
CA ALA A 117 13.34 -0.44 -1.56
C ALA A 117 12.70 -1.81 -1.84
N GLU A 118 13.49 -2.83 -2.00
CA GLU A 118 13.04 -4.18 -2.27
C GLU A 118 13.75 -5.14 -1.31
N VAL A 119 12.96 -5.99 -0.65
CA VAL A 119 13.46 -7.16 0.06
C VAL A 119 13.60 -8.32 -0.93
N GLY A 120 12.75 -8.32 -1.94
CA GLY A 120 12.70 -9.17 -3.11
C GLY A 120 11.82 -8.51 -4.17
N SER A 121 11.77 -9.06 -5.39
CA SER A 121 10.96 -8.51 -6.49
C SER A 121 9.46 -8.55 -6.18
N ASN A 122 9.03 -9.50 -5.35
CA ASN A 122 7.67 -9.67 -4.86
C ASN A 122 7.41 -8.94 -3.53
N SER A 123 8.44 -8.44 -2.86
CA SER A 123 8.36 -7.80 -1.53
C SER A 123 8.91 -6.37 -1.54
N PRO A 124 8.34 -5.46 -2.35
CA PRO A 124 8.76 -4.07 -2.34
C PRO A 124 8.24 -3.36 -1.08
N VAL A 125 9.04 -2.45 -0.55
CA VAL A 125 8.74 -1.66 0.64
C VAL A 125 8.84 -0.18 0.31
N THR A 126 7.93 0.63 0.82
CA THR A 126 8.02 2.08 0.71
C THR A 126 7.89 2.75 2.08
N SER A 127 8.55 3.86 2.24
CA SER A 127 8.52 4.66 3.47
C SER A 127 8.49 6.14 3.16
N TYR A 128 7.90 6.89 4.08
CA TYR A 128 8.00 8.34 4.11
C TYR A 128 8.90 8.74 5.28
N HIS A 129 10.00 9.46 5.00
CA HIS A 129 11.04 9.87 5.95
C HIS A 129 11.72 8.71 6.71
N GLY A 130 11.86 7.55 6.09
CA GLY A 130 12.44 6.37 6.73
C GLY A 130 11.48 5.68 7.71
N THR A 131 11.93 5.29 8.90
CA THR A 131 11.14 4.67 9.97
C THR A 131 10.44 3.35 9.60
N VAL A 132 11.04 2.59 8.70
CA VAL A 132 10.61 1.25 8.28
C VAL A 132 11.65 0.24 8.71
N HIS A 133 11.21 -0.89 9.24
CA HIS A 133 12.04 -2.08 9.44
C HIS A 133 11.96 -2.96 8.17
N TYR A 134 11.05 -3.90 8.09
CA TYR A 134 10.74 -4.67 6.89
C TYR A 134 9.30 -4.39 6.43
N GLU A 135 8.40 -4.08 7.38
CA GLU A 135 6.99 -3.86 7.11
C GLU A 135 6.63 -2.38 7.21
N GLN A 136 5.74 -1.95 6.32
CA GLN A 136 5.27 -0.58 6.27
C GLN A 136 4.11 -0.37 7.23
N ARG A 137 4.38 -0.04 8.48
CA ARG A 137 3.40 0.06 9.57
C ARG A 137 2.91 1.47 9.89
N ARG A 138 3.49 2.52 9.29
CA ARG A 138 3.31 3.92 9.70
C ARG A 138 2.66 4.81 8.66
N LEU A 139 2.12 4.21 7.60
CA LEU A 139 1.36 4.89 6.55
C LEU A 139 -0.03 4.28 6.44
N GLN A 140 -1.04 5.13 6.44
CA GLN A 140 -2.39 4.71 6.09
C GLN A 140 -2.49 4.56 4.57
N VAL A 141 -2.92 3.39 4.10
CA VAL A 141 -3.15 3.13 2.69
C VAL A 141 -4.62 2.80 2.49
N GLN A 142 -5.25 3.49 1.54
CA GLN A 142 -6.64 3.27 1.18
C GLN A 142 -6.79 3.10 -0.33
N VAL A 143 -7.77 2.28 -0.71
CA VAL A 143 -8.28 2.16 -2.08
C VAL A 143 -9.76 2.48 -2.06
N ASP A 144 -10.18 3.56 -2.71
CA ASP A 144 -11.57 4.05 -2.74
C ASP A 144 -12.22 4.16 -1.33
N GLY A 145 -11.41 4.57 -0.33
CA GLY A 145 -11.84 4.71 1.06
C GLY A 145 -11.84 3.43 1.88
N ARG A 146 -11.44 2.28 1.34
CA ARG A 146 -11.23 1.03 2.07
C ARG A 146 -9.77 0.92 2.50
N THR A 147 -9.51 0.64 3.77
CA THR A 147 -8.17 0.38 4.30
C THR A 147 -7.59 -0.90 3.71
N SER A 148 -6.37 -0.86 3.18
CA SER A 148 -5.81 -1.95 2.37
C SER A 148 -4.56 -2.63 2.94
N TYR A 149 -4.12 -2.30 4.18
CA TYR A 149 -3.03 -3.05 4.83
C TYR A 149 -3.58 -4.27 5.60
N ARG A 150 -2.71 -5.26 5.82
CA ARG A 150 -3.05 -6.49 6.55
C ARG A 150 -3.49 -6.17 7.97
N PRO A 151 -4.56 -6.81 8.47
CA PRO A 151 -5.22 -6.39 9.71
C PRO A 151 -4.37 -6.50 10.97
N ASN A 152 -3.64 -7.58 11.15
CA ASN A 152 -3.04 -7.91 12.44
C ASN A 152 -1.50 -7.89 12.46
N LEU A 153 -0.89 -7.89 11.29
CA LEU A 153 0.54 -7.65 11.10
C LEU A 153 0.83 -6.21 10.66
N SER A 154 -0.24 -5.42 10.41
CA SER A 154 -0.19 -4.02 9.94
C SER A 154 0.75 -3.78 8.76
N ASP A 155 1.01 -4.82 7.99
CA ASP A 155 1.91 -4.82 6.86
C ASP A 155 1.17 -4.48 5.56
N MET A 156 1.90 -3.91 4.59
CA MET A 156 1.39 -3.56 3.28
C MET A 156 1.98 -4.47 2.22
N ASP A 157 1.19 -5.42 1.77
CA ASP A 157 1.56 -6.27 0.65
C ASP A 157 1.24 -5.57 -0.68
N TRP A 158 2.23 -4.90 -1.25
CA TRP A 158 2.08 -4.15 -2.49
C TRP A 158 1.94 -5.05 -3.72
N ASN A 159 2.52 -6.26 -3.66
CA ASN A 159 2.49 -7.17 -4.80
C ASN A 159 1.09 -7.79 -5.00
N THR A 160 0.34 -7.99 -3.92
CA THR A 160 -1.00 -8.60 -3.99
C THR A 160 -2.14 -7.59 -3.90
N MET A 161 -1.85 -6.28 -3.96
CA MET A 161 -2.89 -5.26 -3.92
C MET A 161 -3.81 -5.37 -5.15
N PRO A 162 -5.14 -5.51 -4.97
CA PRO A 162 -6.08 -5.74 -6.07
C PRO A 162 -6.43 -4.44 -6.82
N VAL A 163 -5.42 -3.76 -7.35
CA VAL A 163 -5.59 -2.50 -8.11
C VAL A 163 -4.70 -2.50 -9.34
N PRO A 164 -5.19 -2.98 -10.50
CA PRO A 164 -4.49 -2.80 -11.77
C PRO A 164 -4.19 -1.34 -12.06
N LEU A 165 -2.99 -1.04 -12.56
CA LEU A 165 -2.54 0.33 -12.82
C LEU A 165 -3.44 1.08 -13.81
N GLU A 166 -4.04 0.39 -14.77
CA GLU A 166 -4.96 0.94 -15.76
C GLU A 166 -6.25 1.49 -15.15
N LEU A 167 -6.62 0.96 -13.98
CA LEU A 167 -7.83 1.38 -13.27
C LEU A 167 -7.62 2.57 -12.36
N ILE A 168 -6.38 3.00 -12.15
CA ILE A 168 -6.08 4.15 -11.31
C ILE A 168 -6.47 5.44 -12.04
N GLU A 169 -7.33 6.24 -11.42
CA GLU A 169 -7.59 7.62 -11.83
C GLU A 169 -6.44 8.52 -11.34
N ARG A 170 -6.18 8.47 -10.03
CA ARG A 170 -5.09 9.18 -9.37
C ARG A 170 -4.72 8.57 -8.03
N ILE A 171 -3.52 8.87 -7.59
CA ILE A 171 -3.04 8.58 -6.23
C ILE A 171 -2.80 9.92 -5.56
N GLU A 172 -3.40 10.10 -4.38
CA GLU A 172 -3.17 11.26 -3.52
C GLU A 172 -2.33 10.83 -2.32
N VAL A 173 -1.19 11.47 -2.12
CA VAL A 173 -0.30 11.23 -0.97
C VAL A 173 -0.29 12.47 -0.08
N SER A 174 -1.02 12.42 1.03
CA SER A 174 -0.97 13.46 2.07
C SER A 174 0.29 13.25 2.90
N ARG A 175 1.21 14.21 2.86
CA ARG A 175 2.52 14.15 3.50
C ARG A 175 2.45 14.75 4.91
N GLY A 176 3.00 14.05 5.90
CA GLY A 176 2.89 14.37 7.32
C GLY A 176 1.68 13.74 8.01
N PRO A 177 1.62 13.82 9.36
CA PRO A 177 0.59 13.16 10.16
C PRO A 177 -0.83 13.56 9.76
N ASN A 178 -1.69 12.56 9.53
CA ASN A 178 -3.08 12.77 9.09
C ASN A 178 -4.10 11.98 9.92
N SER A 179 -3.72 11.59 11.15
CA SER A 179 -4.60 10.84 12.05
C SER A 179 -5.88 11.59 12.43
N ALA A 180 -5.88 12.92 12.41
CA ALA A 180 -7.09 13.72 12.62
C ALA A 180 -8.20 13.42 11.60
N ALA A 181 -7.85 12.94 10.41
CA ALA A 181 -8.81 12.55 9.39
C ALA A 181 -9.02 11.02 9.30
N TYR A 182 -7.98 10.21 9.50
CA TYR A 182 -7.99 8.77 9.18
C TYR A 182 -7.66 7.85 10.37
N GLY A 183 -7.42 8.41 11.55
CA GLY A 183 -7.15 7.63 12.76
C GLY A 183 -5.73 7.07 12.86
N ILE A 184 -5.59 6.09 13.75
CA ILE A 184 -4.35 5.34 13.98
C ILE A 184 -3.79 4.82 12.66
N ASN A 185 -2.46 4.82 12.51
CA ASN A 185 -1.67 4.46 11.33
C ASN A 185 -1.54 5.54 10.24
N ALA A 186 -2.37 6.60 10.21
CA ALA A 186 -2.07 7.78 9.41
C ALA A 186 -0.97 8.62 10.11
N PHE A 187 0.08 7.93 10.56
CA PHE A 187 1.12 8.43 11.45
C PHE A 187 2.12 9.35 10.71
N LEU A 188 2.70 8.87 9.61
CA LEU A 188 3.61 9.65 8.77
C LEU A 188 2.90 10.28 7.58
N GLY A 189 1.80 9.71 7.14
CA GLY A 189 1.05 10.16 5.99
C GLY A 189 -0.11 9.24 5.61
N THR A 190 -0.81 9.63 4.56
CA THR A 190 -1.91 8.83 4.00
C THR A 190 -1.75 8.72 2.49
N ILE A 191 -1.81 7.50 1.98
CA ILE A 191 -1.88 7.18 0.56
C ILE A 191 -3.32 6.80 0.25
N ASN A 192 -3.95 7.50 -0.68
CA ASN A 192 -5.28 7.21 -1.16
C ASN A 192 -5.25 6.95 -2.66
N ILE A 193 -5.50 5.71 -3.04
CA ILE A 193 -5.60 5.27 -4.42
C ILE A 193 -7.06 5.38 -4.82
N ILE A 194 -7.35 6.21 -5.80
CA ILE A 194 -8.69 6.46 -6.31
C ILE A 194 -8.77 5.82 -7.68
N THR A 195 -9.70 4.89 -7.85
CA THR A 195 -9.91 4.20 -9.13
C THR A 195 -10.86 5.00 -10.03
N ARG A 196 -10.72 4.80 -11.33
CA ARG A 196 -11.58 5.40 -12.34
C ARG A 196 -13.02 4.91 -12.14
N ALA A 197 -13.97 5.80 -12.30
CA ALA A 197 -15.37 5.42 -12.23
C ALA A 197 -15.74 4.43 -13.35
N PRO A 198 -16.70 3.51 -13.14
CA PRO A 198 -17.14 2.57 -14.18
C PRO A 198 -17.58 3.26 -15.47
N GLU A 199 -18.27 4.41 -15.39
CA GLU A 199 -18.70 5.21 -16.51
C GLU A 199 -17.56 5.73 -17.40
N ASP A 200 -16.39 6.04 -16.82
CA ASP A 200 -15.21 6.54 -17.54
C ASP A 200 -14.44 5.42 -18.26
N THR A 201 -14.79 4.17 -17.98
CA THR A 201 -14.12 2.98 -18.50
C THR A 201 -15.05 2.06 -19.30
N ALA A 202 -16.16 2.59 -19.80
CA ALA A 202 -17.06 1.85 -20.67
C ALA A 202 -16.34 1.38 -21.94
N GLY A 203 -16.73 0.20 -22.44
CA GLY A 203 -16.10 -0.47 -23.57
C GLY A 203 -15.20 -1.62 -23.13
N ILE A 204 -14.24 -1.97 -23.97
CA ILE A 204 -13.28 -3.06 -23.73
C ILE A 204 -11.85 -2.49 -23.83
N GLU A 205 -11.02 -2.82 -22.87
CA GLU A 205 -9.58 -2.55 -22.91
C GLU A 205 -8.81 -3.85 -22.68
N ALA A 206 -7.76 -4.07 -23.48
CA ALA A 206 -6.83 -5.17 -23.26
C ALA A 206 -5.40 -4.67 -23.43
N ARG A 207 -4.49 -5.18 -22.59
CA ARG A 207 -3.09 -4.79 -22.58
C ARG A 207 -2.21 -6.00 -22.27
N ALA A 208 -1.08 -6.11 -22.97
CA ALA A 208 -0.08 -7.13 -22.70
C ALA A 208 1.30 -6.48 -22.64
N ILE A 209 2.09 -6.88 -21.66
CA ILE A 209 3.46 -6.42 -21.44
C ILE A 209 4.34 -7.64 -21.25
N THR A 210 5.53 -7.60 -21.84
CA THR A 210 6.61 -8.57 -21.60
C THR A 210 7.92 -7.83 -21.40
N GLY A 211 8.81 -8.38 -20.60
CA GLY A 211 10.06 -7.71 -20.26
C GLY A 211 11.13 -8.61 -19.69
N SER A 212 12.18 -7.99 -19.21
CA SER A 212 13.30 -8.62 -18.51
C SER A 212 12.85 -9.44 -17.31
N ARG A 213 13.64 -10.37 -16.86
CA ARG A 213 13.37 -11.26 -15.71
C ARG A 213 12.05 -12.04 -15.86
N GLY A 214 11.76 -12.54 -17.07
CA GLY A 214 10.54 -13.28 -17.34
C GLY A 214 9.23 -12.49 -17.10
N TYR A 215 9.30 -11.16 -16.93
CA TYR A 215 8.13 -10.34 -16.64
C TYR A 215 7.08 -10.46 -17.74
N LYS A 216 5.88 -10.81 -17.33
CA LYS A 216 4.69 -10.90 -18.20
C LYS A 216 3.50 -10.35 -17.45
N ARG A 217 2.78 -9.46 -18.11
CA ARG A 217 1.55 -8.90 -17.58
C ARG A 217 0.48 -8.87 -18.66
N VAL A 218 -0.70 -9.34 -18.32
CA VAL A 218 -1.88 -9.27 -19.19
C VAL A 218 -3.00 -8.63 -18.38
N PHE A 219 -3.58 -7.58 -18.92
CA PHE A 219 -4.73 -6.90 -18.37
C PHE A 219 -5.88 -6.92 -19.36
N GLY A 220 -7.09 -7.08 -18.89
CA GLY A 220 -8.31 -6.94 -19.67
C GLY A 220 -9.44 -6.38 -18.84
N SER A 221 -10.20 -5.44 -19.39
CA SER A 221 -11.41 -4.92 -18.76
C SER A 221 -12.55 -4.82 -19.75
N ALA A 222 -13.76 -4.97 -19.24
CA ALA A 222 -15.00 -4.74 -19.97
C ALA A 222 -15.98 -3.99 -19.08
N GLY A 223 -16.65 -2.98 -19.60
CA GLY A 223 -17.60 -2.17 -18.86
C GLY A 223 -18.68 -1.57 -19.74
N ASN A 224 -19.74 -1.14 -19.10
CA ASN A 224 -20.84 -0.45 -19.75
C ASN A 224 -21.30 0.73 -18.89
N ALA A 225 -21.62 1.83 -19.56
CA ALA A 225 -22.26 3.00 -18.99
C ALA A 225 -23.64 3.15 -19.64
N SER A 226 -24.69 2.83 -18.90
CA SER A 226 -26.07 2.83 -19.41
C SER A 226 -27.01 3.63 -18.49
N GLY A 227 -26.71 4.92 -18.28
CA GLY A 227 -27.54 5.78 -17.43
C GLY A 227 -27.46 5.39 -15.96
N ASP A 228 -28.50 4.76 -15.42
CA ASP A 228 -28.62 4.52 -13.97
C ASP A 228 -27.72 3.41 -13.44
N TYR A 229 -27.22 2.53 -14.30
CA TYR A 229 -26.37 1.42 -13.89
C TYR A 229 -25.10 1.33 -14.74
N ASN A 230 -23.97 1.62 -14.12
CA ASN A 230 -22.66 1.54 -14.72
C ASN A 230 -21.86 0.42 -14.03
N TRP A 231 -21.12 -0.35 -14.82
CA TRP A 231 -20.33 -1.44 -14.27
C TRP A 231 -19.05 -1.68 -15.07
N ARG A 232 -18.06 -2.25 -14.40
CA ARG A 232 -16.79 -2.70 -14.95
C ARG A 232 -16.38 -4.02 -14.32
N LEU A 233 -15.89 -4.93 -15.16
CA LEU A 233 -15.12 -6.12 -14.79
C LEU A 233 -13.70 -5.94 -15.28
N ALA A 234 -12.72 -6.32 -14.48
CA ALA A 234 -11.33 -6.34 -14.90
C ALA A 234 -10.60 -7.59 -14.40
N TYR A 235 -9.63 -8.02 -15.20
CA TYR A 235 -8.75 -9.14 -14.89
C TYR A 235 -7.31 -8.74 -15.20
N GLU A 236 -6.39 -9.06 -14.30
CA GLU A 236 -4.96 -8.93 -14.49
C GLU A 236 -4.26 -10.22 -14.12
N LYS A 237 -3.29 -10.61 -14.93
CA LYS A 237 -2.29 -11.61 -14.56
C LYS A 237 -0.91 -10.99 -14.64
N ARG A 238 -0.14 -11.12 -13.55
CA ARG A 238 1.26 -10.70 -13.47
C ARG A 238 2.14 -11.86 -13.07
N LYS A 239 3.28 -11.97 -13.76
CA LYS A 239 4.31 -12.95 -13.46
C LYS A 239 5.69 -12.32 -13.63
N SER A 240 6.62 -12.69 -12.77
CA SER A 240 8.05 -12.43 -12.89
C SER A 240 8.83 -13.62 -12.35
N ASP A 241 10.00 -13.87 -12.91
CA ASP A 241 10.92 -14.89 -12.40
C ASP A 241 11.81 -14.33 -11.25
N GLY A 242 11.68 -13.01 -10.96
CA GLY A 242 12.41 -12.35 -9.87
C GLY A 242 13.85 -11.97 -10.22
N PHE A 243 14.68 -11.84 -9.21
CA PHE A 243 16.12 -11.67 -9.33
C PHE A 243 16.83 -13.02 -9.40
N ASP A 244 17.90 -13.10 -10.19
CA ASP A 244 18.58 -14.39 -10.39
C ASP A 244 19.51 -14.74 -9.23
N GLU A 245 20.16 -13.74 -8.62
CA GLU A 245 21.25 -13.94 -7.66
C GLU A 245 21.24 -12.88 -6.55
N GLN A 246 21.76 -13.28 -5.41
CA GLN A 246 22.15 -12.41 -4.29
C GLN A 246 23.62 -12.66 -3.93
N VAL A 247 24.30 -11.68 -3.32
CA VAL A 247 25.69 -11.79 -2.91
C VAL A 247 25.86 -11.48 -1.43
N ASP A 248 26.62 -12.32 -0.73
CA ASP A 248 27.05 -12.12 0.65
C ASP A 248 28.51 -12.50 0.80
N ASP A 249 29.31 -11.60 1.35
CA ASP A 249 30.76 -11.80 1.55
C ASP A 249 31.45 -12.34 0.29
N ASP A 250 31.12 -11.79 -0.91
CA ASP A 250 31.61 -12.19 -2.24
C ASP A 250 31.17 -13.60 -2.69
N ILE A 251 30.23 -14.24 -2.01
CA ILE A 251 29.65 -15.51 -2.41
C ILE A 251 28.29 -15.26 -3.06
N TYR A 252 28.11 -15.79 -4.26
CA TYR A 252 26.87 -15.68 -5.05
C TYR A 252 25.94 -16.85 -4.75
N TYR A 253 24.69 -16.54 -4.45
CA TYR A 253 23.64 -17.53 -4.19
C TYR A 253 22.48 -17.32 -5.16
N PRO A 254 21.80 -18.38 -5.62
CA PRO A 254 20.52 -18.25 -6.30
C PRO A 254 19.53 -17.51 -5.40
N PHE A 255 18.67 -16.69 -6.00
CA PHE A 255 17.62 -15.95 -5.28
C PHE A 255 16.25 -16.31 -5.85
N HIS A 256 15.30 -16.66 -5.02
CA HIS A 256 13.96 -17.12 -5.39
C HIS A 256 12.92 -16.15 -4.86
N ASP A 257 12.55 -15.17 -5.66
CA ASP A 257 11.63 -14.11 -5.31
C ASP A 257 10.64 -13.79 -6.44
N GLY A 258 10.43 -14.78 -7.30
CA GLY A 258 9.45 -14.70 -8.38
C GLY A 258 8.00 -14.66 -7.86
N TYR A 259 7.07 -14.37 -8.75
CA TYR A 259 5.64 -14.38 -8.44
C TYR A 259 4.78 -14.72 -9.66
N ASP A 260 3.58 -15.26 -9.41
CA ASP A 260 2.52 -15.49 -10.41
C ASP A 260 1.17 -15.15 -9.76
N ILE A 261 0.67 -13.92 -9.98
CA ILE A 261 -0.50 -13.33 -9.32
C ILE A 261 -1.60 -13.07 -10.34
N ASN A 262 -2.81 -13.51 -10.02
CA ASN A 262 -4.04 -13.23 -10.75
C ASN A 262 -4.92 -12.30 -9.91
N THR A 263 -5.48 -11.28 -10.52
CA THR A 263 -6.39 -10.32 -9.88
C THR A 263 -7.66 -10.22 -10.72
N PHE A 264 -8.81 -10.31 -10.08
CA PHE A 264 -10.10 -10.03 -10.69
C PHE A 264 -10.82 -8.97 -9.87
N THR A 265 -11.38 -7.94 -10.52
CA THR A 265 -12.14 -6.88 -9.86
C THR A 265 -13.48 -6.64 -10.55
N TYR A 266 -14.46 -6.25 -9.75
CA TYR A 266 -15.76 -5.78 -10.16
C TYR A 266 -16.08 -4.45 -9.48
N ASP A 267 -16.53 -3.47 -10.28
CA ASP A 267 -16.99 -2.17 -9.81
C ASP A 267 -18.32 -1.85 -10.45
N SER A 268 -19.25 -1.26 -9.70
CA SER A 268 -20.48 -0.74 -10.24
C SER A 268 -21.02 0.44 -9.45
N SER A 269 -21.71 1.34 -10.16
CA SER A 269 -22.45 2.47 -9.60
C SER A 269 -23.89 2.39 -10.08
N LEU A 270 -24.83 2.36 -9.14
CA LEU A 270 -26.26 2.34 -9.36
C LEU A 270 -26.88 3.65 -8.87
N PHE A 271 -27.39 4.47 -9.76
CA PHE A 271 -28.11 5.70 -9.45
C PHE A 271 -29.59 5.38 -9.24
N LEU A 272 -30.06 5.33 -8.00
CA LEU A 272 -31.44 5.02 -7.66
C LEU A 272 -32.38 6.18 -7.97
N ASN A 273 -31.90 7.40 -7.78
CA ASN A 273 -32.52 8.67 -8.17
C ASN A 273 -31.50 9.82 -7.97
N SER A 274 -31.93 11.08 -8.10
CA SER A 274 -31.05 12.25 -7.91
C SER A 274 -30.47 12.42 -6.50
N GLN A 275 -30.99 11.71 -5.50
CA GLN A 275 -30.56 11.82 -4.11
C GLN A 275 -29.75 10.61 -3.63
N TYR A 276 -29.92 9.44 -4.23
CA TYR A 276 -29.35 8.19 -3.77
C TYR A 276 -28.55 7.49 -4.87
N SER A 277 -27.29 7.16 -4.57
CA SER A 277 -26.51 6.23 -5.39
C SER A 277 -25.85 5.15 -4.52
N LEU A 278 -25.68 3.98 -5.12
CA LEU A 278 -25.09 2.81 -4.48
C LEU A 278 -23.89 2.34 -5.30
N ASP A 279 -22.71 2.34 -4.68
CA ASP A 279 -21.50 1.78 -5.24
C ASP A 279 -21.25 0.39 -4.66
N LEU A 280 -20.95 -0.58 -5.52
CA LEU A 280 -20.54 -1.93 -5.14
C LEU A 280 -19.19 -2.23 -5.79
N ARG A 281 -18.22 -2.67 -4.97
CA ARG A 281 -16.88 -3.06 -5.40
C ARG A 281 -16.51 -4.40 -4.80
N GLY A 282 -15.81 -5.21 -5.55
CA GLY A 282 -15.29 -6.47 -5.08
C GLY A 282 -14.06 -6.89 -5.87
N GLY A 283 -13.24 -7.73 -5.27
CA GLY A 283 -12.08 -8.28 -5.94
C GLY A 283 -11.58 -9.55 -5.29
N VAL A 284 -10.85 -10.31 -6.08
CA VAL A 284 -10.18 -11.56 -5.68
C VAL A 284 -8.76 -11.50 -6.19
N VAL A 285 -7.81 -11.90 -5.35
CA VAL A 285 -6.41 -12.13 -5.71
C VAL A 285 -6.06 -13.56 -5.37
N ASP A 286 -5.45 -14.24 -6.32
CA ASP A 286 -5.02 -15.64 -6.17
C ASP A 286 -3.64 -15.77 -6.80
N GLY A 287 -2.72 -16.45 -6.12
CA GLY A 287 -1.40 -16.62 -6.70
C GLY A 287 -0.37 -17.22 -5.78
N VAL A 288 0.88 -17.05 -6.20
CA VAL A 288 2.06 -17.55 -5.51
C VAL A 288 3.12 -16.46 -5.51
N ASP A 289 3.71 -16.23 -4.35
CA ASP A 289 4.96 -15.52 -4.16
C ASP A 289 6.03 -16.53 -3.75
N GLU A 290 7.15 -16.57 -4.50
CA GLU A 290 8.31 -17.37 -4.14
C GLU A 290 9.06 -16.68 -3.00
N GLU A 291 9.66 -17.43 -2.09
CA GLU A 291 10.44 -16.87 -0.99
C GLU A 291 11.77 -17.63 -0.88
N ASP A 292 12.88 -16.89 -0.89
CA ASP A 292 14.20 -17.47 -0.65
C ASP A 292 14.42 -17.72 0.84
N GLN A 293 14.57 -18.98 1.19
CA GLN A 293 14.70 -19.44 2.56
C GLN A 293 16.07 -20.02 2.91
N ILE A 294 16.93 -20.25 1.92
CA ILE A 294 18.23 -20.90 2.18
C ILE A 294 19.08 -20.08 3.13
N LYS A 295 18.93 -18.75 3.08
CA LYS A 295 19.78 -17.83 3.81
C LYS A 295 19.05 -17.07 4.94
N ASN A 296 17.79 -16.73 4.75
CA ASN A 296 16.99 -16.00 5.74
C ASN A 296 16.15 -16.92 6.64
N GLY A 297 16.44 -18.22 6.59
CA GLY A 297 16.18 -19.19 7.61
C GLY A 297 14.74 -19.33 8.09
N LYS A 298 13.81 -19.77 7.24
CA LYS A 298 12.70 -20.53 7.86
C LYS A 298 13.29 -21.74 8.59
N LEU A 299 12.83 -21.97 9.79
CA LEU A 299 13.36 -22.97 10.72
C LEU A 299 13.64 -24.31 10.01
N GLY A 300 14.90 -24.63 9.76
CA GLY A 300 15.38 -25.89 9.20
C GLY A 300 14.83 -26.24 7.81
N ALA A 301 14.41 -25.26 7.00
CA ALA A 301 13.90 -25.50 5.66
C ALA A 301 14.98 -26.14 4.74
N ASN A 302 14.57 -27.12 3.95
CA ASN A 302 15.41 -27.77 2.93
C ASN A 302 14.95 -27.44 1.50
N ASP A 303 13.87 -26.73 1.36
CA ASP A 303 13.26 -26.27 0.12
C ASP A 303 12.85 -24.79 0.26
N HIS A 304 12.46 -24.17 -0.84
CA HIS A 304 11.95 -22.81 -0.87
C HIS A 304 10.43 -22.85 -0.72
N PRO A 305 9.86 -22.55 0.47
CA PRO A 305 8.43 -22.67 0.70
C PRO A 305 7.70 -21.46 0.14
N ASP A 306 7.09 -21.61 -1.03
CA ASP A 306 6.25 -20.59 -1.64
C ASP A 306 5.12 -20.15 -0.71
N ILE A 307 4.78 -18.87 -0.79
CA ILE A 307 3.61 -18.29 -0.15
C ILE A 307 2.43 -18.36 -1.12
N ILE A 308 1.42 -19.14 -0.78
CA ILE A 308 0.17 -19.20 -1.54
C ILE A 308 -0.75 -18.08 -1.03
N VAL A 309 -1.22 -17.26 -1.96
CA VAL A 309 -2.07 -16.10 -1.71
C VAL A 309 -3.49 -16.38 -2.16
N ASP A 310 -4.48 -16.18 -1.28
CA ASP A 310 -5.90 -16.24 -1.59
C ASP A 310 -6.63 -15.08 -0.87
N ASP A 311 -6.78 -13.93 -1.53
CA ASP A 311 -7.39 -12.75 -0.95
C ASP A 311 -8.71 -12.40 -1.63
N TYR A 312 -9.63 -11.80 -0.89
CA TYR A 312 -10.83 -11.19 -1.47
C TYR A 312 -11.35 -10.02 -0.64
N TYR A 313 -12.05 -9.12 -1.30
CA TYR A 313 -12.77 -8.04 -0.64
C TYR A 313 -14.13 -7.79 -1.26
N LEU A 314 -15.02 -7.21 -0.46
CA LEU A 314 -16.30 -6.66 -0.86
C LEU A 314 -16.49 -5.32 -0.17
N GLN A 315 -16.95 -4.30 -0.91
CA GLN A 315 -17.25 -2.97 -0.41
C GLN A 315 -18.59 -2.50 -0.97
N THR A 316 -19.39 -1.88 -0.13
CA THR A 316 -20.61 -1.17 -0.53
C THR A 316 -20.61 0.22 0.05
N ARG A 317 -21.06 1.21 -0.73
CA ARG A 317 -21.19 2.60 -0.30
C ARG A 317 -22.50 3.16 -0.80
N LEU A 318 -23.35 3.56 0.13
CA LEU A 318 -24.56 4.33 -0.17
C LEU A 318 -24.25 5.82 -0.02
N ASN A 319 -24.36 6.58 -1.10
CA ASN A 319 -24.25 8.02 -1.10
C ASN A 319 -25.64 8.64 -1.05
N VAL A 320 -25.81 9.66 -0.21
CA VAL A 320 -27.09 10.36 -0.02
C VAL A 320 -26.87 11.87 -0.11
N THR A 321 -27.55 12.51 -1.02
CA THR A 321 -27.56 13.97 -1.20
C THR A 321 -28.93 14.50 -0.75
N THR A 322 -29.02 15.06 0.46
CA THR A 322 -30.27 15.60 0.98
C THR A 322 -30.54 17.01 0.48
N SER A 323 -29.48 17.76 0.21
CA SER A 323 -29.53 19.11 -0.40
C SER A 323 -28.16 19.43 -1.02
N GLU A 324 -28.04 20.54 -1.71
CA GLU A 324 -26.77 21.05 -2.25
C GLU A 324 -25.73 21.33 -1.15
N SER A 325 -26.15 21.51 0.08
CA SER A 325 -25.29 21.84 1.22
C SER A 325 -25.16 20.69 2.25
N HIS A 326 -25.86 19.57 2.04
CA HIS A 326 -25.82 18.46 3.00
C HIS A 326 -25.86 17.12 2.27
N PHE A 327 -24.79 16.35 2.46
CA PHE A 327 -24.66 15.01 1.92
C PHE A 327 -23.91 14.12 2.90
N TYR A 328 -24.22 12.84 2.89
CA TYR A 328 -23.55 11.84 3.70
C TYR A 328 -23.38 10.53 2.94
N HIS A 329 -22.48 9.68 3.41
CA HIS A 329 -22.40 8.34 2.93
C HIS A 329 -22.31 7.33 4.07
N VAL A 330 -22.77 6.13 3.78
CA VAL A 330 -22.64 4.95 4.64
C VAL A 330 -21.84 3.91 3.84
N GLN A 331 -20.73 3.48 4.42
CA GLN A 331 -19.86 2.50 3.78
C GLN A 331 -19.69 1.28 4.68
N ALA A 332 -19.69 0.10 4.08
CA ALA A 332 -19.29 -1.13 4.72
C ALA A 332 -18.29 -1.87 3.80
N SER A 333 -17.26 -2.45 4.38
CA SER A 333 -16.32 -3.29 3.66
C SER A 333 -15.93 -4.52 4.45
N PHE A 334 -15.71 -5.61 3.73
CA PHE A 334 -15.13 -6.83 4.27
C PHE A 334 -13.97 -7.25 3.38
N GLN A 335 -12.87 -7.67 3.99
CA GLN A 335 -11.72 -8.20 3.29
C GLN A 335 -11.12 -9.37 4.06
N ASN A 336 -10.59 -10.33 3.32
CA ASN A 336 -9.91 -11.50 3.84
C ASN A 336 -8.56 -11.66 3.16
N TYR A 337 -7.56 -11.98 3.93
CA TYR A 337 -6.21 -12.29 3.50
C TYR A 337 -5.88 -13.67 4.00
N ASP A 338 -5.54 -14.59 3.10
CA ASP A 338 -5.13 -15.96 3.42
C ASP A 338 -3.74 -16.21 2.83
N ARG A 339 -2.77 -16.41 3.70
CA ARG A 339 -1.39 -16.75 3.36
C ARG A 339 -1.09 -18.14 3.87
N ARG A 340 -0.71 -19.03 2.97
CA ARG A 340 -0.34 -20.41 3.29
C ARG A 340 1.09 -20.66 2.88
N GLN A 341 1.92 -20.94 3.87
CA GLN A 341 3.33 -21.25 3.68
C GLN A 341 3.68 -22.53 4.46
N ARG A 342 4.14 -23.56 3.76
CA ARG A 342 4.37 -24.88 4.33
C ARG A 342 5.63 -25.50 3.75
N TRP A 343 6.46 -26.07 4.60
CA TRP A 343 7.73 -26.68 4.19
C TRP A 343 8.06 -27.92 4.97
N SER A 344 9.01 -28.69 4.43
CA SER A 344 9.61 -29.83 5.09
C SER A 344 10.92 -29.40 5.74
N ILE A 345 11.13 -29.82 6.99
CA ILE A 345 12.38 -29.55 7.71
C ILE A 345 13.20 -30.84 7.88
N CYS A 346 14.52 -30.65 7.90
CA CYS A 346 15.46 -31.66 8.32
C CYS A 346 16.56 -31.03 9.17
N ILE A 347 16.65 -31.42 10.43
CA ILE A 347 17.68 -30.95 11.36
C ILE A 347 18.55 -32.14 11.73
N PRO A 348 19.90 -32.05 11.69
CA PRO A 348 20.80 -33.10 12.12
C PRO A 348 20.48 -33.55 13.54
N GLY A 349 20.54 -34.88 13.78
CA GLY A 349 20.11 -35.48 15.05
C GLY A 349 20.84 -34.91 16.27
N ASP A 350 22.15 -34.66 16.17
CA ASP A 350 22.93 -34.06 17.26
C ASP A 350 22.50 -32.62 17.54
N THR A 351 22.25 -31.82 16.48
CA THR A 351 21.76 -30.45 16.60
C THR A 351 20.37 -30.43 17.24
N PHE A 352 19.47 -31.32 16.78
CA PHE A 352 18.12 -31.39 17.34
C PHE A 352 18.10 -31.86 18.80
N ASN A 353 18.95 -32.79 19.18
CA ASN A 353 19.12 -33.20 20.58
C ASN A 353 19.61 -32.05 21.47
N ASN A 354 20.46 -31.15 20.95
CA ASN A 354 20.87 -29.94 21.67
C ASN A 354 19.68 -29.00 21.89
N ILE A 355 18.82 -28.81 20.89
CA ILE A 355 17.57 -28.03 21.03
C ILE A 355 16.67 -28.63 22.10
N LEU A 356 16.49 -29.95 22.13
CA LEU A 356 15.68 -30.63 23.15
C LEU A 356 16.26 -30.46 24.58
N GLN A 357 17.54 -30.15 24.70
CA GLN A 357 18.22 -29.86 25.98
C GLN A 357 18.14 -28.37 26.36
N GLY A 358 17.49 -27.53 25.55
CA GLY A 358 17.34 -26.08 25.80
C GLY A 358 18.53 -25.23 25.33
N ASN A 359 19.36 -25.75 24.43
CA ASN A 359 20.42 -24.98 23.79
C ASN A 359 19.88 -24.39 22.46
N SER A 360 20.48 -23.30 22.00
CA SER A 360 20.17 -22.65 20.72
C SER A 360 21.37 -22.83 19.76
N PRO A 361 21.52 -24.01 19.11
CA PRO A 361 22.57 -24.20 18.12
C PRO A 361 22.16 -23.59 16.78
N ASP A 362 23.15 -23.24 15.96
CA ASP A 362 22.90 -22.86 14.57
C ASP A 362 22.14 -23.97 13.83
N LEU A 363 21.07 -23.61 13.17
CA LEU A 363 20.24 -24.53 12.40
C LEU A 363 20.84 -24.67 10.99
N VAL A 364 21.46 -25.81 10.74
CA VAL A 364 22.00 -26.17 9.42
C VAL A 364 21.15 -27.26 8.77
N PRO A 365 20.91 -27.18 7.45
CA PRO A 365 20.22 -28.25 6.72
C PRO A 365 20.96 -29.58 6.85
N CYS A 366 20.21 -30.68 6.76
CA CYS A 366 20.77 -32.02 6.81
C CYS A 366 21.68 -32.31 5.62
N ALA A 367 22.78 -32.98 5.88
CA ALA A 367 23.54 -33.65 4.84
C ALA A 367 22.73 -34.81 4.21
N ALA A 368 23.03 -35.16 2.95
CA ALA A 368 22.31 -36.24 2.25
C ALA A 368 22.36 -37.62 2.99
N ASN A 369 23.39 -37.84 3.82
CA ASN A 369 23.61 -39.08 4.57
C ASN A 369 23.48 -38.85 6.09
N GLU A 370 22.66 -37.95 6.51
CA GLU A 370 22.45 -37.63 7.93
C GLU A 370 21.91 -38.82 8.69
N VAL A 371 22.47 -39.06 9.87
CA VAL A 371 22.05 -40.19 10.73
C VAL A 371 21.03 -39.71 11.74
N ASP A 372 19.89 -40.41 11.79
CA ASP A 372 18.80 -40.10 12.73
C ASP A 372 18.40 -38.60 12.77
N PRO A 373 18.16 -37.97 11.62
CA PRO A 373 17.77 -36.57 11.60
C PRO A 373 16.34 -36.36 12.12
N PHE A 374 16.06 -35.20 12.68
CA PHE A 374 14.68 -34.76 12.89
C PHE A 374 14.07 -34.32 11.55
N ARG A 375 13.05 -35.00 11.09
CA ARG A 375 12.30 -34.69 9.88
C ARG A 375 10.84 -34.48 10.21
N ALA A 376 10.28 -33.37 9.74
CA ALA A 376 8.89 -33.01 9.96
C ALA A 376 8.41 -32.00 8.90
N ASN A 377 7.12 -31.68 8.91
CA ASN A 377 6.55 -30.56 8.17
C ASN A 377 6.15 -29.47 9.15
N LEU A 378 6.44 -28.22 8.78
CA LEU A 378 6.03 -27.01 9.48
C LEU A 378 5.14 -26.14 8.58
N ASN A 379 4.51 -25.13 9.16
CA ASN A 379 3.73 -24.13 8.44
C ASN A 379 3.80 -22.78 9.13
N GLU A 380 3.54 -21.73 8.35
CA GLU A 380 3.27 -20.36 8.78
C GLU A 380 1.96 -19.85 8.16
N ASP A 381 0.97 -20.73 8.14
CA ASP A 381 -0.35 -20.37 7.65
C ASP A 381 -0.97 -19.27 8.53
N ILE A 382 -1.50 -18.22 7.90
CA ILE A 382 -2.23 -17.15 8.58
C ILE A 382 -3.43 -16.72 7.74
N GLU A 383 -4.59 -16.65 8.38
CA GLU A 383 -5.82 -16.08 7.83
C GLU A 383 -6.18 -14.83 8.63
N GLU A 384 -6.39 -13.73 7.94
CA GLU A 384 -6.73 -12.43 8.53
C GLU A 384 -7.97 -11.88 7.85
N SER A 385 -8.87 -11.27 8.60
CA SER A 385 -10.02 -10.60 8.02
C SER A 385 -10.33 -9.28 8.70
N ARG A 386 -10.87 -8.35 7.94
CA ARG A 386 -11.29 -7.02 8.40
C ARG A 386 -12.72 -6.75 7.97
N LEU A 387 -13.54 -6.36 8.93
CA LEU A 387 -14.86 -5.76 8.70
C LEU A 387 -14.80 -4.31 9.14
N GLU A 388 -15.10 -3.39 8.22
CA GLU A 388 -15.18 -1.95 8.51
C GLU A 388 -16.58 -1.43 8.21
N PHE A 389 -17.03 -0.49 9.04
CA PHE A 389 -18.24 0.27 8.84
C PHE A 389 -17.96 1.74 9.13
N GLU A 390 -18.39 2.63 8.24
CA GLU A 390 -18.21 4.07 8.39
C GLU A 390 -19.47 4.82 7.97
N ILE A 391 -19.80 5.86 8.73
CA ILE A 391 -20.76 6.89 8.34
C ILE A 391 -20.00 8.21 8.35
N GLN A 392 -20.04 8.93 7.23
CA GLN A 392 -19.48 10.29 7.14
C GLN A 392 -20.57 11.25 6.70
N ASP A 393 -20.66 12.35 7.40
CA ASP A 393 -21.58 13.46 7.12
C ASP A 393 -20.80 14.70 6.71
N THR A 394 -21.28 15.44 5.70
CA THR A 394 -20.70 16.66 5.20
C THR A 394 -21.75 17.76 5.15
N LEU A 395 -21.51 18.81 5.90
CA LEU A 395 -22.38 19.98 6.05
C LEU A 395 -21.66 21.23 5.56
N LEU A 396 -22.23 21.87 4.56
CA LEU A 396 -21.81 23.18 4.04
C LEU A 396 -22.77 24.24 4.62
N PHE A 397 -22.51 24.71 5.85
CA PHE A 397 -23.40 25.68 6.51
C PHE A 397 -23.56 26.96 5.71
N ASN A 398 -22.45 27.42 5.12
CA ASN A 398 -22.37 28.52 4.18
C ASN A 398 -21.02 28.41 3.43
N PRO A 399 -20.72 29.26 2.45
CA PRO A 399 -19.45 29.21 1.72
C PRO A 399 -18.19 29.28 2.60
N ASP A 400 -18.30 29.92 3.75
CA ASP A 400 -17.18 30.16 4.67
C ASP A 400 -17.06 29.13 5.79
N LEU A 401 -18.06 28.28 6.02
CA LEU A 401 -18.08 27.32 7.12
C LEU A 401 -18.55 25.95 6.65
N LYS A 402 -17.65 24.98 6.72
CA LYS A 402 -17.88 23.59 6.30
C LYS A 402 -17.44 22.62 7.40
N LEU A 403 -18.19 21.56 7.59
CA LEU A 403 -17.92 20.50 8.56
C LEU A 403 -17.99 19.14 7.87
N VAL A 404 -16.97 18.33 8.08
CA VAL A 404 -17.00 16.90 7.83
C VAL A 404 -16.91 16.19 9.17
N SER A 405 -17.80 15.26 9.45
CA SER A 405 -17.77 14.48 10.69
C SER A 405 -18.18 13.03 10.41
N GLY A 406 -17.80 12.11 11.28
CA GLY A 406 -18.17 10.73 11.08
C GLY A 406 -17.84 9.81 12.24
N LEU A 407 -18.33 8.59 12.09
CA LEU A 407 -18.15 7.47 13.00
C LEU A 407 -17.61 6.29 12.22
N GLY A 408 -16.64 5.60 12.79
CA GLY A 408 -16.10 4.38 12.21
C GLY A 408 -16.06 3.25 13.24
N TYR A 409 -16.26 2.04 12.76
CA TYR A 409 -16.09 0.82 13.53
C TYR A 409 -15.34 -0.21 12.68
N ARG A 410 -14.34 -0.85 13.28
CA ARG A 410 -13.54 -1.89 12.65
C ARG A 410 -13.43 -3.10 13.56
N LYS A 411 -13.53 -4.28 12.96
CA LYS A 411 -13.21 -5.54 13.59
C LYS A 411 -12.21 -6.28 12.74
N ASP A 412 -11.03 -6.52 13.30
CA ASP A 412 -9.99 -7.35 12.75
C ASP A 412 -10.01 -8.73 13.40
N THR A 413 -9.91 -9.79 12.61
CA THR A 413 -9.87 -11.18 13.08
C THR A 413 -8.61 -11.83 12.52
N TYR A 414 -7.98 -12.68 13.30
CA TYR A 414 -6.83 -13.46 12.86
C TYR A 414 -6.94 -14.91 13.31
N ARG A 415 -6.32 -15.78 12.53
CA ARG A 415 -6.20 -17.20 12.82
C ARG A 415 -4.87 -17.71 12.30
N SER A 416 -4.03 -18.22 13.19
CA SER A 416 -2.78 -18.91 12.86
C SER A 416 -2.44 -19.89 13.96
N GLU A 417 -2.05 -21.13 13.58
CA GLU A 417 -1.50 -22.10 14.54
C GLU A 417 -0.13 -21.65 15.01
N THR A 418 0.66 -21.05 14.13
CA THR A 418 2.05 -20.68 14.37
C THR A 418 2.18 -19.35 15.11
N TYR A 419 1.63 -18.28 14.58
CA TYR A 419 1.85 -16.93 15.13
C TYR A 419 1.03 -16.62 16.39
N PHE A 420 -0.17 -17.22 16.53
CA PHE A 420 -1.12 -16.89 17.60
C PHE A 420 -1.67 -18.10 18.34
N ASN A 421 -1.20 -19.31 18.03
CA ASN A 421 -1.70 -20.58 18.61
C ASN A 421 -3.23 -20.67 18.60
N GLY A 422 -3.88 -20.13 17.57
CA GLY A 422 -5.33 -20.13 17.44
C GLY A 422 -5.89 -18.90 16.72
N ARG A 423 -6.89 -18.28 17.29
CA ARG A 423 -7.58 -17.13 16.72
C ARG A 423 -7.80 -16.04 17.74
N GLY A 424 -7.83 -14.79 17.27
CA GLY A 424 -8.19 -13.63 18.08
C GLY A 424 -8.94 -12.56 17.29
N ASN A 425 -9.34 -11.51 17.98
CA ASN A 425 -10.01 -10.36 17.37
C ASN A 425 -9.51 -9.07 18.02
N ASN A 426 -9.38 -8.03 17.21
CA ASN A 426 -9.20 -6.65 17.66
C ASN A 426 -10.38 -5.81 17.20
N TYR A 427 -10.76 -4.85 18.01
CA TYR A 427 -11.85 -3.92 17.75
C TYR A 427 -11.34 -2.50 17.82
N GLN A 428 -11.83 -1.65 16.93
CA GLN A 428 -11.50 -0.24 16.88
C GLN A 428 -12.77 0.56 16.63
N SER A 429 -12.95 1.65 17.39
CA SER A 429 -14.04 2.59 17.21
C SER A 429 -13.48 3.99 17.14
N GLN A 430 -13.95 4.79 16.19
CA GLN A 430 -13.48 6.16 15.98
C GLN A 430 -14.62 7.14 15.82
N VAL A 431 -14.35 8.39 16.22
CA VAL A 431 -15.19 9.56 15.99
C VAL A 431 -14.27 10.66 15.49
N PHE A 432 -14.56 11.19 14.31
CA PHE A 432 -13.74 12.27 13.73
C PHE A 432 -14.59 13.47 13.32
N ALA A 433 -13.95 14.64 13.32
CA ALA A 433 -14.52 15.86 12.78
C ALA A 433 -13.42 16.77 12.22
N ASN A 434 -13.71 17.43 11.10
CA ASN A 434 -12.86 18.43 10.49
C ASN A 434 -13.72 19.66 10.13
N LEU A 435 -13.38 20.79 10.70
CA LEU A 435 -14.03 22.08 10.48
C LEU A 435 -13.13 22.95 9.61
N GLU A 436 -13.69 23.52 8.55
CA GLU A 436 -13.09 24.57 7.76
C GLU A 436 -13.87 25.87 8.00
N TYR A 437 -13.16 26.96 8.34
CA TYR A 437 -13.73 28.26 8.56
C TYR A 437 -12.90 29.35 7.89
N SER A 438 -13.53 30.10 6.98
CA SER A 438 -12.90 31.21 6.23
C SER A 438 -13.45 32.55 6.71
N PRO A 439 -13.00 33.07 7.90
CA PRO A 439 -13.51 34.31 8.46
C PRO A 439 -13.21 35.54 7.58
N LEU A 440 -12.18 35.45 6.76
CA LEU A 440 -11.71 36.48 5.86
C LEU A 440 -11.30 35.87 4.53
N ARG A 441 -11.45 36.59 3.43
CA ARG A 441 -11.10 36.11 2.09
C ARG A 441 -9.65 35.63 1.94
N TRP A 442 -8.75 36.17 2.77
CA TRP A 442 -7.33 35.83 2.77
C TRP A 442 -6.93 34.85 3.87
N LEU A 443 -7.87 34.38 4.71
CA LEU A 443 -7.59 33.46 5.81
C LEU A 443 -8.60 32.34 5.87
N THR A 444 -8.12 31.09 5.77
CA THR A 444 -8.89 29.89 6.07
C THR A 444 -8.26 29.18 7.27
N LEU A 445 -9.04 28.90 8.28
CA LEU A 445 -8.68 28.14 9.46
C LEU A 445 -9.24 26.71 9.35
N ASN A 446 -8.44 25.72 9.70
CA ASN A 446 -8.87 24.35 9.78
C ASN A 446 -8.61 23.82 11.19
N ALA A 447 -9.58 23.12 11.75
CA ALA A 447 -9.47 22.41 13.02
C ALA A 447 -10.07 21.01 12.86
N GLY A 448 -9.25 19.99 13.07
CA GLY A 448 -9.67 18.60 12.98
C GLY A 448 -9.22 17.80 14.18
N GLY A 449 -9.91 16.71 14.44
CA GLY A 449 -9.54 15.76 15.47
C GLY A 449 -10.23 14.42 15.27
N ASN A 450 -9.55 13.37 15.69
CA ASN A 450 -10.06 12.01 15.74
C ASN A 450 -9.86 11.47 17.15
N TRP A 451 -10.92 10.99 17.76
CA TRP A 451 -10.84 10.17 18.95
C TRP A 451 -11.07 8.72 18.56
N GLU A 452 -10.18 7.85 19.01
CA GLU A 452 -10.17 6.46 18.64
C GLU A 452 -9.84 5.57 19.82
N LYS A 453 -10.59 4.46 19.98
CA LYS A 453 -10.32 3.43 20.98
C LYS A 453 -10.05 2.10 20.27
N THR A 454 -8.96 1.43 20.69
CA THR A 454 -8.58 0.09 20.20
C THR A 454 -8.46 -0.89 21.34
N THR A 455 -8.75 -2.18 21.08
CA THR A 455 -8.53 -3.27 22.04
C THR A 455 -7.11 -3.81 22.04
N THR A 456 -6.27 -3.41 21.10
CA THR A 456 -4.86 -3.82 21.07
C THR A 456 -4.10 -3.31 22.30
N THR A 457 -4.34 -2.07 22.70
CA THR A 457 -3.79 -1.46 23.93
C THR A 457 -4.87 -1.25 25.01
N ASP A 458 -6.14 -1.48 24.69
CA ASP A 458 -7.34 -1.15 25.50
C ASP A 458 -7.44 0.32 25.92
N GLU A 459 -6.82 1.21 25.15
CA GLU A 459 -6.78 2.65 25.41
C GLU A 459 -7.49 3.46 24.34
N GLY A 460 -7.77 4.73 24.66
CA GLY A 460 -8.34 5.71 23.76
C GLY A 460 -7.37 6.84 23.49
N TYR A 461 -7.26 7.25 22.22
CA TYR A 461 -6.30 8.23 21.74
C TYR A 461 -7.00 9.38 21.06
N PHE A 462 -6.46 10.60 21.21
CA PHE A 462 -6.93 11.77 20.50
C PHE A 462 -5.82 12.36 19.66
N SER A 463 -6.08 12.52 18.35
CA SER A 463 -5.14 13.05 17.36
C SER A 463 -5.67 14.37 16.80
N PRO A 464 -5.20 15.53 17.29
CA PRO A 464 -5.63 16.83 16.80
C PRO A 464 -4.83 17.29 15.57
N ARG A 465 -5.43 18.16 14.75
CA ARG A 465 -4.78 18.99 13.74
C ARG A 465 -5.38 20.37 13.72
N VAL A 466 -4.53 21.39 13.65
CA VAL A 466 -4.93 22.77 13.40
C VAL A 466 -4.07 23.36 12.30
N ALA A 467 -4.69 24.15 11.43
CA ALA A 467 -3.98 24.83 10.36
C ALA A 467 -4.53 26.24 10.09
N ALA A 468 -3.65 27.14 9.65
CA ALA A 468 -3.99 28.45 9.17
C ALA A 468 -3.42 28.61 7.75
N ASN A 469 -4.30 28.81 6.79
CA ASN A 469 -3.97 29.04 5.38
C ASN A 469 -4.14 30.53 5.05
N PHE A 470 -3.05 31.20 4.75
CA PHE A 470 -3.03 32.59 4.32
C PHE A 470 -3.04 32.63 2.80
N ILE A 471 -4.17 33.02 2.22
CA ILE A 471 -4.37 33.14 0.79
C ILE A 471 -3.80 34.46 0.34
N LEU A 472 -2.60 34.42 -0.24
CA LEU A 472 -1.86 35.61 -0.69
C LEU A 472 -2.41 36.13 -2.02
N ALA A 473 -2.89 35.22 -2.86
CA ALA A 473 -3.62 35.46 -4.10
C ALA A 473 -4.47 34.19 -4.38
N ASN A 474 -5.39 34.21 -5.35
CA ASN A 474 -6.32 33.10 -5.61
C ASN A 474 -5.64 31.74 -5.76
N ASN A 475 -4.42 31.73 -6.25
CA ASN A 475 -3.60 30.57 -6.55
C ASN A 475 -2.28 30.52 -5.74
N HIS A 476 -2.15 31.31 -4.69
CA HIS A 476 -0.96 31.39 -3.83
C HIS A 476 -1.36 31.32 -2.36
N THR A 477 -0.85 30.31 -1.64
CA THR A 477 -1.20 30.11 -0.23
C THR A 477 0.04 29.78 0.59
N LEU A 478 0.17 30.44 1.75
CA LEU A 478 1.13 30.11 2.79
C LEU A 478 0.37 29.41 3.93
N ARG A 479 0.87 28.26 4.37
CA ARG A 479 0.20 27.41 5.36
C ARG A 479 1.08 27.21 6.58
N PHE A 480 0.45 27.18 7.74
CA PHE A 480 1.05 26.77 9.01
C PHE A 480 0.20 25.62 9.56
N VAL A 481 0.81 24.48 9.83
CA VAL A 481 0.11 23.27 10.29
C VAL A 481 0.77 22.75 11.55
N TYR A 482 -0.06 22.39 12.53
CA TYR A 482 0.31 21.60 13.69
C TYR A 482 -0.55 20.35 13.69
N SER A 483 0.06 19.19 13.85
CA SER A 483 -0.64 17.90 13.93
C SER A 483 0.03 16.94 14.89
N GLU A 484 -0.77 16.12 15.54
CA GLU A 484 -0.33 14.98 16.33
C GLU A 484 -0.95 13.70 15.77
N ALA A 485 -0.19 12.63 15.84
CA ALA A 485 -0.69 11.31 15.46
C ALA A 485 -0.15 10.24 16.40
N VAL A 486 -0.88 9.14 16.45
CA VAL A 486 -0.58 7.97 17.25
C VAL A 486 -0.52 6.75 16.34
N ARG A 487 0.40 5.82 16.61
CA ARG A 487 0.36 4.46 16.10
C ARG A 487 0.36 3.49 17.27
N THR A 488 -0.57 2.55 17.28
CA THR A 488 -0.55 1.44 18.26
C THR A 488 0.23 0.26 17.70
N PRO A 489 0.85 -0.57 18.57
CA PRO A 489 1.42 -1.83 18.13
C PRO A 489 0.34 -2.69 17.43
N ASP A 490 0.75 -3.53 16.50
CA ASP A 490 -0.15 -4.50 15.89
C ASP A 490 -0.40 -5.71 16.81
N ALA A 491 -1.25 -6.65 16.36
CA ALA A 491 -1.61 -7.79 17.18
C ALA A 491 -0.43 -8.72 17.47
N PHE A 492 0.48 -8.87 16.52
CA PHE A 492 1.63 -9.73 16.66
C PHE A 492 2.74 -9.09 17.50
N GLU A 493 2.99 -7.79 17.33
CA GLU A 493 3.90 -7.03 18.20
C GLU A 493 3.44 -7.08 19.67
N GLN A 494 2.11 -6.97 19.92
CA GLN A 494 1.56 -6.83 21.27
C GLN A 494 1.34 -8.15 21.99
N ASN A 495 0.85 -9.18 21.28
CA ASN A 495 0.41 -10.44 21.86
C ASN A 495 0.89 -11.65 21.05
N PRO A 496 2.20 -11.82 20.89
CA PRO A 496 2.73 -12.97 20.18
C PRO A 496 2.46 -14.26 20.98
N ASP A 497 2.08 -15.32 20.28
CA ASP A 497 2.10 -16.68 20.82
C ASP A 497 2.70 -17.61 19.78
N TRP A 498 3.91 -17.22 19.32
CA TRP A 498 4.61 -17.85 18.23
C TRP A 498 5.16 -19.22 18.64
N SER A 499 4.78 -20.23 17.88
CA SER A 499 5.17 -21.61 18.14
C SER A 499 5.03 -22.46 16.91
N TYR A 500 5.90 -23.42 16.75
CA TYR A 500 5.79 -24.43 15.71
C TYR A 500 5.22 -25.74 16.23
N ARG A 501 4.43 -26.43 15.39
CA ARG A 501 3.88 -27.76 15.66
C ARG A 501 4.26 -28.69 14.51
N PRO A 502 5.32 -29.50 14.67
CA PRO A 502 5.76 -30.41 13.63
C PRO A 502 4.68 -31.44 13.32
N ARG A 503 4.51 -31.72 12.04
CA ARG A 503 3.58 -32.73 11.49
C ARG A 503 4.37 -33.72 10.64
N ASN A 504 3.83 -34.96 10.50
CA ASN A 504 4.50 -36.03 9.78
C ASN A 504 5.91 -36.32 10.29
N VAL A 505 6.08 -36.28 11.60
CA VAL A 505 7.37 -36.49 12.27
C VAL A 505 7.86 -37.91 12.05
N GLN A 506 9.06 -38.04 11.47
CA GLN A 506 9.65 -39.34 11.16
C GLN A 506 10.40 -39.93 12.38
N PRO A 507 10.52 -41.28 12.46
CA PRO A 507 11.40 -41.93 13.45
C PRO A 507 12.85 -41.39 13.33
N PRO A 508 13.59 -41.27 14.46
CA PRO A 508 13.23 -41.76 15.80
C PRO A 508 12.34 -40.80 16.61
N TYR A 509 12.01 -39.61 16.09
CA TYR A 509 11.37 -38.51 16.82
C TYR A 509 9.83 -38.51 16.67
N ALA A 510 9.19 -39.55 16.18
CA ALA A 510 7.74 -39.60 15.95
C ALA A 510 6.88 -39.31 17.20
N PHE A 511 7.44 -39.42 18.41
CA PHE A 511 6.78 -39.05 19.66
C PHE A 511 6.56 -37.56 19.83
N LEU A 512 7.20 -36.72 19.00
CA LEU A 512 7.07 -35.27 18.99
C LEU A 512 5.96 -34.76 18.04
N GLU A 513 5.23 -35.66 17.37
CA GLU A 513 4.12 -35.31 16.47
C GLU A 513 3.12 -34.37 17.14
N GLY A 514 2.93 -33.16 16.57
CA GLY A 514 2.00 -32.15 17.05
C GLY A 514 2.37 -31.51 18.40
N GLN A 515 3.53 -31.82 18.97
CA GLN A 515 4.01 -31.12 20.16
C GLN A 515 4.33 -29.66 19.81
N ARG A 516 4.14 -28.78 20.78
CA ARG A 516 4.31 -27.36 20.62
C ARG A 516 5.72 -26.93 21.02
N PHE A 517 6.45 -26.32 20.09
CA PHE A 517 7.75 -25.70 20.31
C PHE A 517 7.58 -24.18 20.31
N LEU A 518 7.76 -23.56 21.47
CA LEU A 518 7.62 -22.10 21.64
C LEU A 518 8.89 -21.40 21.17
N VAL A 519 8.72 -20.39 20.29
CA VAL A 519 9.83 -19.50 19.88
C VAL A 519 10.41 -18.77 21.08
N ALA A 520 9.58 -18.39 22.06
CA ALA A 520 10.04 -17.80 23.32
C ALA A 520 11.09 -18.62 24.10
N ASN A 521 11.21 -19.94 23.83
CA ASN A 521 12.24 -20.78 24.42
C ASN A 521 13.53 -20.84 23.58
N LEU A 522 13.51 -20.32 22.35
CA LEU A 522 14.67 -20.24 21.46
C LEU A 522 15.42 -18.92 21.59
N VAL A 523 14.70 -17.83 21.89
CA VAL A 523 15.29 -16.50 22.06
C VAL A 523 16.10 -16.41 23.35
N ASP A 524 17.20 -15.64 23.32
CA ASP A 524 18.04 -15.43 24.50
C ASP A 524 17.25 -14.73 25.61
N PRO A 525 17.01 -15.37 26.76
CA PRO A 525 16.23 -14.79 27.85
C PRO A 525 16.91 -13.56 28.51
N ALA A 526 18.17 -13.32 28.26
CA ALA A 526 18.89 -12.16 28.80
C ALA A 526 18.59 -10.86 28.02
N THR A 527 18.28 -10.98 26.73
CA THR A 527 18.06 -9.84 25.85
C THR A 527 16.60 -9.73 25.38
N SER A 528 15.85 -10.83 25.43
CA SER A 528 14.49 -10.92 24.91
C SER A 528 13.50 -10.03 25.65
N THR A 529 12.65 -9.38 24.85
CA THR A 529 11.45 -8.64 25.30
C THR A 529 10.14 -9.40 25.00
N TYR A 530 10.21 -10.67 24.64
CA TYR A 530 9.05 -11.49 24.30
C TYR A 530 7.98 -11.45 25.39
N GLY A 531 6.73 -11.09 25.01
CA GLY A 531 5.61 -10.94 25.93
C GLY A 531 5.60 -9.64 26.76
N LYS A 532 6.50 -8.70 26.49
CA LYS A 532 6.44 -7.36 27.07
C LYS A 532 5.32 -6.57 26.44
N THR A 533 4.51 -5.88 27.26
CA THR A 533 3.48 -4.95 26.77
C THR A 533 4.14 -3.73 26.15
N LEU A 534 3.75 -3.41 24.91
CA LEU A 534 4.21 -2.23 24.18
C LEU A 534 3.18 -1.09 24.35
N GLU A 535 3.71 0.13 24.35
CA GLU A 535 2.92 1.36 24.34
C GLU A 535 2.76 1.89 22.90
N GLU A 536 1.97 2.92 22.73
CA GLU A 536 1.80 3.59 21.44
C GLU A 536 3.04 4.42 21.05
N GLU A 537 3.27 4.56 19.76
CA GLU A 537 4.19 5.55 19.20
C GLU A 537 3.48 6.89 19.01
N ARG A 538 4.18 8.00 19.19
CA ARG A 538 3.64 9.36 19.05
C ARG A 538 4.49 10.22 18.12
N ILE A 539 3.84 11.03 17.29
CA ILE A 539 4.49 12.06 16.49
C ILE A 539 3.82 13.42 16.73
N ILE A 540 4.65 14.44 16.87
CA ILE A 540 4.23 15.85 16.88
C ILE A 540 4.92 16.53 15.71
N SER A 541 4.13 17.01 14.74
CA SER A 541 4.60 17.67 13.54
C SER A 541 4.26 19.17 13.54
N ARG A 542 5.22 19.98 13.08
CA ARG A 542 5.05 21.41 12.79
C ARG A 542 5.53 21.66 11.38
N GLU A 543 4.67 22.30 10.61
CA GLU A 543 4.89 22.47 9.19
C GLU A 543 4.62 23.90 8.77
N ILE A 544 5.46 24.42 7.87
CA ILE A 544 5.23 25.64 7.12
C ILE A 544 5.34 25.26 5.65
N SER A 545 4.32 25.58 4.86
CA SER A 545 4.35 25.27 3.43
C SER A 545 3.78 26.40 2.59
N TYR A 546 4.31 26.52 1.38
CA TYR A 546 3.84 27.46 0.37
C TYR A 546 3.40 26.64 -0.86
N PHE A 547 2.23 27.00 -1.37
CA PHE A 547 1.74 26.55 -2.68
C PHE A 547 1.53 27.77 -3.58
N GLY A 548 2.00 27.69 -4.82
CA GLY A 548 1.79 28.71 -5.83
C GLY A 548 1.60 28.12 -7.22
N GLN A 549 0.63 28.65 -7.96
CA GLN A 549 0.41 28.33 -9.36
C GLN A 549 0.51 29.58 -10.21
N TYR A 550 1.43 29.58 -11.15
CA TYR A 550 1.78 30.68 -12.02
C TYR A 550 1.30 30.40 -13.44
N TYR A 551 0.47 31.29 -13.97
CA TYR A 551 0.00 31.19 -15.34
C TYR A 551 0.88 32.08 -16.21
N LEU A 552 1.60 31.43 -17.12
CA LEU A 552 2.41 32.07 -18.16
C LEU A 552 1.65 31.93 -19.49
N ASP A 553 2.02 32.69 -20.51
CA ASP A 553 1.25 32.78 -21.78
C ASP A 553 0.77 31.44 -22.33
N ARG A 554 1.61 30.39 -22.29
CA ARG A 554 1.33 29.07 -22.83
C ARG A 554 1.66 27.93 -21.86
N SER A 555 1.96 28.26 -20.60
CA SER A 555 2.38 27.25 -19.64
C SER A 555 1.84 27.56 -18.26
N THR A 556 1.72 26.51 -17.44
CA THR A 556 1.35 26.61 -16.04
C THR A 556 2.47 26.00 -15.21
N LEU A 557 3.04 26.80 -14.30
CA LEU A 557 4.00 26.34 -13.30
C LEU A 557 3.28 26.19 -11.96
N SER A 558 3.27 25.01 -11.40
CA SER A 558 2.88 24.75 -10.00
C SER A 558 4.12 24.51 -9.15
N LEU A 559 4.19 25.13 -7.99
CA LEU A 559 5.27 24.97 -7.03
C LEU A 559 4.71 24.78 -5.63
N GLU A 560 5.14 23.73 -4.95
CA GLU A 560 4.89 23.51 -3.53
C GLU A 560 6.20 23.33 -2.79
N VAL A 561 6.41 24.10 -1.73
CA VAL A 561 7.57 23.99 -0.85
C VAL A 561 7.08 23.79 0.57
N ARG A 562 7.65 22.81 1.27
CA ARG A 562 7.32 22.49 2.65
C ARG A 562 8.59 22.45 3.50
N TYR A 563 8.54 23.05 4.66
CA TYR A 563 9.48 22.83 5.77
C TYR A 563 8.75 22.12 6.89
N PHE A 564 9.37 21.10 7.50
CA PHE A 564 8.80 20.35 8.61
C PHE A 564 9.79 20.18 9.76
N ASN A 565 9.23 19.97 10.96
CA ASN A 565 9.95 19.61 12.17
C ASN A 565 9.07 18.63 12.96
N ASP A 566 9.48 17.38 12.95
CA ASP A 566 8.75 16.23 13.51
C ASP A 566 9.49 15.66 14.70
N LYS A 567 8.76 15.39 15.77
CA LYS A 567 9.26 14.73 16.98
C LYS A 567 8.54 13.41 17.15
N LEU A 568 9.28 12.31 16.95
CA LEU A 568 8.76 10.96 17.10
C LEU A 568 9.24 10.42 18.45
N ARG A 569 8.33 9.86 19.24
CA ARG A 569 8.57 9.39 20.60
C ARG A 569 8.01 7.99 20.77
N ASP A 570 8.63 7.25 21.67
CA ASP A 570 8.22 5.91 22.08
C ASP A 570 8.15 4.96 20.89
N MET A 571 9.08 5.14 19.93
CA MET A 571 9.12 4.38 18.69
C MET A 571 9.48 2.93 19.00
N ILE A 572 8.68 2.01 18.48
CA ILE A 572 8.91 0.58 18.58
C ILE A 572 10.03 0.20 17.61
N SER A 573 11.12 -0.34 18.16
CA SER A 573 12.26 -0.82 17.40
C SER A 573 12.88 -2.06 18.04
N GLY A 574 13.47 -2.90 17.21
CA GLY A 574 14.08 -4.17 17.60
C GLY A 574 13.82 -5.25 16.56
N ILE A 575 14.27 -6.44 16.82
CA ILE A 575 14.16 -7.60 15.95
C ILE A 575 12.94 -8.43 16.34
N ILE A 576 12.29 -9.02 15.35
CA ILE A 576 11.27 -10.06 15.49
C ILE A 576 11.66 -11.20 14.55
N ASN A 577 12.29 -12.24 15.08
CA ASN A 577 12.52 -13.50 14.39
C ASN A 577 12.56 -14.66 15.39
N GLU A 578 12.81 -15.88 14.93
CA GLU A 578 12.81 -17.09 15.75
C GLU A 578 13.96 -17.15 16.76
N GLU A 579 15.05 -16.45 16.50
CA GLU A 579 16.28 -16.47 17.32
C GLU A 579 16.38 -15.24 18.21
N ASP A 580 15.77 -14.12 17.80
CA ASP A 580 15.91 -12.84 18.48
C ASP A 580 14.59 -12.07 18.54
N TRP A 581 14.17 -11.71 19.76
CA TRP A 581 12.95 -10.94 20.00
C TRP A 581 13.25 -9.79 20.95
N THR A 582 13.53 -8.61 20.39
CA THR A 582 14.03 -7.46 21.16
C THR A 582 13.22 -6.18 20.98
N ILE A 583 12.01 -6.26 20.38
CA ILE A 583 11.18 -5.09 20.16
C ILE A 583 10.75 -4.42 21.47
N ASP A 584 10.84 -3.11 21.50
CA ASP A 584 10.44 -2.28 22.65
C ASP A 584 10.20 -0.82 22.21
N ASN A 585 9.49 -0.03 23.00
CA ASN A 585 9.37 1.43 22.83
C ASN A 585 10.68 2.12 23.28
N ASN A 586 11.74 1.97 22.51
CA ASN A 586 13.11 2.23 22.94
C ASN A 586 13.85 3.30 22.13
N VAL A 587 13.18 3.92 21.14
CA VAL A 587 13.83 4.94 20.29
C VAL A 587 12.99 6.20 20.23
N ALA A 588 13.66 7.35 20.22
CA ALA A 588 13.10 8.65 19.87
C ALA A 588 13.86 9.22 18.67
N LEU A 589 13.14 9.80 17.71
CA LEU A 589 13.69 10.47 16.55
C LEU A 589 13.26 11.94 16.52
N ASP A 590 14.18 12.81 16.15
CA ASP A 590 13.93 14.21 15.80
C ASP A 590 14.26 14.38 14.31
N GLN A 591 13.24 14.67 13.50
CA GLN A 591 13.36 14.83 12.05
C GLN A 591 13.04 16.28 11.67
N LYS A 592 13.81 16.85 10.76
CA LYS A 592 13.54 18.14 10.15
C LYS A 592 14.05 18.15 8.72
N GLY A 593 13.43 18.95 7.89
CA GLY A 593 13.83 19.01 6.50
C GLY A 593 12.95 19.92 5.66
N PHE A 594 13.17 19.85 4.37
CA PHE A 594 12.33 20.54 3.41
C PHE A 594 12.07 19.68 2.18
N GLU A 595 10.93 19.91 1.58
CA GLU A 595 10.46 19.22 0.37
C GLU A 595 10.05 20.26 -0.67
N VAL A 596 10.31 19.93 -1.92
CA VAL A 596 9.92 20.72 -3.07
C VAL A 596 9.24 19.82 -4.08
N GLU A 597 8.08 20.23 -4.57
CA GLU A 597 7.39 19.65 -5.70
C GLU A 597 7.12 20.75 -6.72
N ALA A 598 7.51 20.54 -7.97
CA ALA A 598 7.27 21.46 -9.06
C ALA A 598 6.75 20.73 -10.28
N SER A 599 5.77 21.33 -10.97
CA SER A 599 5.34 20.88 -12.29
C SER A 599 5.24 22.05 -13.25
N LEU A 600 5.66 21.84 -14.48
CA LEU A 600 5.59 22.82 -15.55
C LEU A 600 4.94 22.19 -16.78
N ASP A 601 3.75 22.67 -17.11
CA ASP A 601 2.92 22.17 -18.19
C ASP A 601 2.89 23.14 -19.37
N PHE A 602 3.33 22.66 -20.53
CA PHE A 602 3.19 23.32 -21.85
C PHE A 602 2.26 22.50 -22.73
N PRO A 603 1.72 23.05 -23.82
CA PRO A 603 1.07 22.23 -24.84
C PRO A 603 2.01 21.14 -25.37
N GLY A 604 1.67 19.86 -25.10
CA GLY A 604 2.45 18.69 -25.53
C GLY A 604 3.72 18.41 -24.72
N THR A 605 4.00 19.14 -23.62
CA THR A 605 5.17 18.88 -22.78
C THR A 605 4.80 19.03 -21.31
N LYS A 606 5.14 18.02 -20.50
CA LYS A 606 4.98 18.05 -19.05
C LYS A 606 6.34 17.79 -18.40
N LEU A 607 6.73 18.66 -17.47
CA LEU A 607 7.90 18.50 -16.62
C LEU A 607 7.44 18.38 -15.17
N ARG A 608 8.02 17.46 -14.42
CA ARG A 608 7.76 17.29 -13.00
C ARG A 608 9.06 17.07 -12.26
N MET A 609 9.18 17.66 -11.09
CA MET A 609 10.34 17.55 -10.20
C MET A 609 9.84 17.34 -8.78
N SER A 610 10.46 16.40 -8.08
CA SER A 610 10.35 16.23 -6.64
C SER A 610 11.75 16.25 -6.02
N TYR A 611 11.86 16.82 -4.83
CA TYR A 611 13.09 16.80 -4.04
C TYR A 611 12.77 16.86 -2.56
N ALA A 612 13.51 16.10 -1.76
CA ALA A 612 13.44 16.13 -0.30
C ALA A 612 14.84 16.14 0.31
N TYR A 613 14.95 16.93 1.38
CA TYR A 613 16.08 16.90 2.31
C TYR A 613 15.58 16.53 3.70
N LEU A 614 16.19 15.51 4.30
CA LEU A 614 15.88 15.02 5.62
C LEU A 614 17.13 15.04 6.51
N ASP A 615 17.04 15.68 7.65
CA ASP A 615 18.02 15.60 8.73
C ASP A 615 17.35 14.88 9.91
N GLN A 616 17.88 13.69 10.27
CA GLN A 616 17.33 12.84 11.32
C GLN A 616 18.38 12.60 12.40
N ASP A 617 17.97 12.83 13.64
CA ASP A 617 18.75 12.51 14.85
C ASP A 617 17.97 11.50 15.71
N GLY A 618 18.61 10.36 16.00
CA GLY A 618 18.03 9.28 16.76
C GLY A 618 18.70 9.11 18.11
N ARG A 619 17.91 8.79 19.15
CA ARG A 619 18.44 8.46 20.47
C ARG A 619 17.70 7.26 21.06
N TYR A 620 18.47 6.40 21.72
CA TYR A 620 17.93 5.29 22.50
C TYR A 620 17.30 5.81 23.81
N THR A 621 16.09 5.40 24.09
CA THR A 621 15.32 5.79 25.29
C THR A 621 14.94 4.59 26.18
N GLY A 622 15.29 3.37 25.76
CA GLY A 622 15.01 2.14 26.49
C GLY A 622 15.88 1.96 27.73
N ALA A 623 15.85 0.77 28.29
CA ALA A 623 16.62 0.43 29.50
C ALA A 623 18.11 0.65 29.32
N ASN A 624 18.79 1.08 30.38
CA ASN A 624 20.22 1.43 30.33
C ASN A 624 21.19 0.22 30.45
N ASP A 625 20.68 -0.96 30.73
CA ASP A 625 21.41 -2.20 30.88
C ASP A 625 21.89 -2.84 29.58
N ARG A 626 21.36 -2.39 28.42
CA ARG A 626 21.81 -2.84 27.11
C ARG A 626 23.19 -2.25 26.76
N ASP A 627 23.96 -2.98 25.98
CA ASP A 627 25.26 -2.50 25.51
C ASP A 627 25.13 -1.35 24.48
N ALA A 628 26.26 -0.75 24.10
CA ALA A 628 26.25 0.37 23.18
C ALA A 628 25.93 -0.05 21.73
N GLY A 629 26.24 -1.29 21.36
CA GLY A 629 25.96 -1.87 20.05
C GLY A 629 24.46 -2.05 19.85
N ASP A 630 23.81 -2.71 20.82
CA ASP A 630 22.35 -2.93 20.78
C ASP A 630 21.57 -1.62 20.72
N LYS A 631 21.98 -0.62 21.52
CA LYS A 631 21.34 0.71 21.50
C LYS A 631 21.47 1.39 20.14
N ARG A 632 22.63 1.30 19.52
CA ARG A 632 22.86 1.84 18.18
C ARG A 632 22.07 1.09 17.15
N TYR A 633 22.07 -0.23 17.22
CA TYR A 633 21.35 -1.08 16.29
C TYR A 633 19.83 -0.79 16.30
N ALA A 634 19.20 -0.61 17.46
CA ALA A 634 17.79 -0.22 17.57
C ALA A 634 17.50 1.11 16.88
N ILE A 635 18.39 2.10 16.95
CA ILE A 635 18.25 3.38 16.23
C ILE A 635 18.41 3.16 14.72
N ASP A 636 19.43 2.41 14.32
CA ASP A 636 19.77 2.17 12.91
C ASP A 636 18.68 1.39 12.18
N LEU A 637 17.95 0.50 12.88
CA LEU A 637 16.79 -0.21 12.32
C LEU A 637 15.70 0.75 11.81
N LEU A 638 15.37 1.78 12.59
CA LEU A 638 14.38 2.80 12.17
C LEU A 638 14.94 3.76 11.12
N GLY A 639 16.24 3.82 10.95
CA GLY A 639 16.91 4.66 9.96
C GLY A 639 17.18 3.99 8.61
N ARG A 640 16.78 2.74 8.41
CA ARG A 640 17.18 1.95 7.24
C ARG A 640 16.84 2.59 5.88
N LEU A 641 15.68 3.23 5.76
CA LEU A 641 15.24 3.95 4.57
C LEU A 641 15.28 5.48 4.74
N SER A 642 15.94 5.99 5.76
CA SER A 642 16.14 7.43 5.95
C SER A 642 17.29 7.89 5.08
N VAL A 643 16.98 8.59 4.01
CA VAL A 643 17.95 9.17 3.09
C VAL A 643 18.00 10.68 3.29
N ARG A 644 19.19 11.25 3.22
CA ARG A 644 19.38 12.69 3.39
C ARG A 644 18.86 13.49 2.20
N HIS A 645 19.10 13.01 0.99
CA HIS A 645 18.63 13.62 -0.25
C HIS A 645 17.94 12.56 -1.12
N SER A 646 16.73 12.86 -1.56
CA SER A 646 16.01 12.04 -2.52
C SER A 646 15.20 12.88 -3.47
N GLY A 647 14.87 12.36 -4.63
CA GLY A 647 14.01 13.06 -5.56
C GLY A 647 13.86 12.39 -6.91
N SER A 648 13.12 13.07 -7.77
CA SER A 648 12.88 12.64 -9.14
C SER A 648 12.77 13.83 -10.08
N PHE A 649 13.07 13.59 -11.34
CA PHE A 649 12.78 14.49 -12.45
C PHE A 649 12.15 13.68 -13.56
N ALA A 650 10.97 14.10 -14.03
CA ALA A 650 10.26 13.46 -15.13
C ALA A 650 9.94 14.47 -16.23
N TRP A 651 10.11 14.04 -17.47
CA TRP A 651 9.81 14.76 -18.70
C TRP A 651 8.95 13.90 -19.59
N ILE A 652 7.80 14.42 -20.05
CA ILE A 652 6.88 13.79 -20.98
C ILE A 652 6.70 14.74 -22.16
N GLN A 653 6.85 14.24 -23.37
CA GLN A 653 6.79 15.02 -24.61
C GLN A 653 5.92 14.34 -25.65
N ASP A 654 4.90 15.03 -26.12
CA ASP A 654 4.17 14.64 -27.32
C ASP A 654 4.97 14.99 -28.57
N LEU A 655 5.09 14.02 -29.46
CA LEU A 655 5.82 14.13 -30.70
C LEU A 655 4.86 13.96 -31.89
N PRO A 656 5.26 14.39 -33.11
CA PRO A 656 4.46 14.12 -34.32
C PRO A 656 4.13 12.63 -34.49
N PHE A 657 3.09 12.31 -35.25
CA PHE A 657 2.61 10.95 -35.56
C PHE A 657 2.03 10.19 -34.35
N ASN A 658 1.48 10.93 -33.36
CA ASN A 658 0.90 10.38 -32.13
C ASN A 658 1.94 9.54 -31.33
N LEU A 659 3.19 10.00 -31.35
CA LEU A 659 4.24 9.46 -30.51
C LEU A 659 4.27 10.26 -29.19
N THR A 660 4.52 9.57 -28.09
CA THR A 660 4.83 10.17 -26.79
C THR A 660 6.18 9.60 -26.33
N SER A 661 7.09 10.48 -25.97
CA SER A 661 8.40 10.11 -25.39
C SER A 661 8.42 10.57 -23.94
N SER A 662 8.96 9.78 -23.04
CA SER A 662 9.22 10.21 -21.67
C SER A 662 10.59 9.77 -21.18
N ALA A 663 11.11 10.55 -20.21
CA ALA A 663 12.30 10.25 -19.45
C ALA A 663 12.04 10.58 -17.98
N ALA A 664 12.41 9.67 -17.08
CA ALA A 664 12.34 9.90 -15.66
C ALA A 664 13.64 9.48 -14.98
N TYR A 665 14.19 10.37 -14.18
CA TYR A 665 15.37 10.12 -13.35
C TYR A 665 14.96 10.12 -11.90
N TYR A 666 15.39 9.11 -11.15
CA TYR A 666 15.13 8.93 -9.74
C TYR A 666 16.45 8.78 -9.01
N PHE A 667 16.54 9.37 -7.82
CA PHE A 667 17.72 9.23 -6.97
C PHE A 667 17.37 9.24 -5.48
N ALA A 668 18.18 8.55 -4.70
CA ALA A 668 18.22 8.60 -3.25
C ALA A 668 19.67 8.40 -2.80
N ASP A 669 20.11 9.22 -1.84
CA ASP A 669 21.43 9.10 -1.23
C ASP A 669 21.62 7.73 -0.58
N GLU A 670 22.87 7.42 -0.28
CA GLU A 670 23.24 6.22 0.45
C GLU A 670 22.40 6.08 1.73
N PHE A 671 21.67 5.00 1.83
CA PHE A 671 21.12 4.50 3.06
C PHE A 671 21.70 3.11 3.31
N ARG A 672 22.26 2.93 4.50
CA ARG A 672 22.96 1.73 4.94
C ARG A 672 24.20 1.37 4.12
N ARG A 673 24.10 0.93 2.85
CA ARG A 673 25.25 0.47 2.03
C ARG A 673 25.20 0.90 0.56
N SER A 674 24.06 1.33 0.06
CA SER A 674 23.89 1.66 -1.34
C SER A 674 23.05 2.92 -1.54
N GLN A 675 23.38 3.64 -2.58
CA GLN A 675 22.57 4.71 -3.13
C GLN A 675 21.66 4.15 -4.24
N PHE A 676 20.63 4.87 -4.59
CA PHE A 676 19.75 4.50 -5.68
C PHE A 676 19.76 5.57 -6.75
N GLU A 677 20.10 5.18 -7.98
CA GLU A 677 19.99 6.03 -9.17
C GLU A 677 19.46 5.22 -10.35
N ARG A 678 18.37 5.72 -10.97
CA ARG A 678 17.77 5.05 -12.14
C ARG A 678 17.25 6.06 -13.14
N LEU A 679 17.49 5.77 -14.44
CA LEU A 679 16.95 6.48 -15.57
C LEU A 679 15.98 5.58 -16.34
N ASP A 680 14.72 5.98 -16.41
CA ASP A 680 13.68 5.31 -17.20
C ASP A 680 13.43 6.10 -18.49
N LEU A 681 13.38 5.40 -19.62
CA LEU A 681 13.09 5.96 -20.93
C LEU A 681 11.92 5.19 -21.55
N ARG A 682 10.93 5.89 -22.07
CA ARG A 682 9.79 5.28 -22.77
C ARG A 682 9.52 5.98 -24.09
N LEU A 683 9.16 5.19 -25.09
CA LEU A 683 8.61 5.64 -26.36
C LEU A 683 7.33 4.88 -26.64
N ALA A 684 6.23 5.60 -26.80
CA ALA A 684 4.92 5.04 -27.09
C ALA A 684 4.33 5.63 -28.37
N ARG A 685 3.58 4.83 -29.13
CA ARG A 685 2.79 5.29 -30.26
C ARG A 685 1.35 4.89 -30.10
N ARG A 686 0.44 5.88 -30.18
CA ARG A 686 -1.01 5.68 -30.20
C ARG A 686 -1.54 5.81 -31.62
N ILE A 687 -2.33 4.85 -32.05
CA ILE A 687 -3.00 4.83 -33.35
C ILE A 687 -4.49 4.86 -33.09
N PHE A 688 -5.18 5.86 -33.62
CA PHE A 688 -6.61 6.04 -33.46
C PHE A 688 -7.31 5.68 -34.77
N GLU A 689 -8.24 4.76 -34.68
CA GLU A 689 -9.15 4.33 -35.76
C GLU A 689 -10.58 4.59 -35.33
N THR A 690 -11.53 4.53 -36.25
CA THR A 690 -12.95 4.72 -35.90
C THR A 690 -13.43 3.61 -34.99
N GLY A 691 -13.63 3.91 -33.70
CA GLY A 691 -14.11 2.97 -32.69
C GLY A 691 -13.00 2.18 -31.95
N TYR A 692 -11.71 2.33 -32.34
CA TYR A 692 -10.60 1.61 -31.69
C TYR A 692 -9.39 2.53 -31.47
N SER A 693 -8.59 2.21 -30.46
CA SER A 693 -7.26 2.76 -30.31
C SER A 693 -6.25 1.67 -29.99
N TYR A 694 -5.08 1.75 -30.59
CA TYR A 694 -3.96 0.85 -30.32
C TYR A 694 -2.82 1.64 -29.70
N GLU A 695 -2.13 1.05 -28.73
CA GLU A 695 -0.91 1.60 -28.17
C GLU A 695 0.20 0.57 -28.25
N PHE A 696 1.37 0.99 -28.73
CA PHE A 696 2.60 0.21 -28.73
C PHE A 696 3.64 1.01 -27.98
N ALA A 697 4.31 0.41 -27.01
CA ALA A 697 5.35 1.10 -26.26
C ALA A 697 6.53 0.19 -25.97
N VAL A 698 7.69 0.84 -25.83
CA VAL A 698 8.90 0.23 -25.29
C VAL A 698 9.40 1.09 -24.13
N THR A 699 9.80 0.43 -23.05
CA THR A 699 10.35 1.08 -21.86
C THR A 699 11.69 0.45 -21.54
N MET A 700 12.67 1.27 -21.21
CA MET A 700 13.98 0.88 -20.70
C MET A 700 14.15 1.48 -19.33
N GLN A 701 14.57 0.68 -18.36
CA GLN A 701 15.02 1.14 -17.05
C GLN A 701 16.51 0.87 -16.95
N HIS A 702 17.30 1.92 -16.69
CA HIS A 702 18.73 1.85 -16.57
C HIS A 702 19.18 2.24 -15.17
N TYR A 703 19.70 1.29 -14.43
CA TYR A 703 20.27 1.51 -13.10
C TYR A 703 21.69 2.03 -13.28
N LEU A 704 21.94 3.25 -12.79
CA LEU A 704 23.22 3.96 -12.88
C LEU A 704 24.20 3.50 -11.78
N ASP A 705 23.66 3.00 -10.70
CA ASP A 705 24.42 2.37 -9.62
C ASP A 705 24.29 0.85 -9.70
N GLN A 706 25.35 0.13 -9.35
CA GLN A 706 25.39 -1.32 -9.40
C GLN A 706 24.76 -1.95 -8.16
N ASP A 707 24.83 -1.22 -7.03
CA ASP A 707 24.37 -1.73 -5.76
C ASP A 707 22.86 -1.52 -5.62
N THR A 708 22.19 -2.51 -5.08
CA THR A 708 20.75 -2.48 -4.89
C THR A 708 20.36 -1.79 -3.61
N THR A 709 19.23 -1.09 -3.62
CA THR A 709 18.57 -0.64 -2.40
C THR A 709 17.93 -1.84 -1.74
N ASP A 710 18.63 -2.46 -0.85
CA ASP A 710 18.21 -3.65 -0.17
C ASP A 710 18.01 -3.37 1.33
N LEU A 711 16.94 -3.89 1.91
CA LEU A 711 16.69 -3.87 3.35
C LEU A 711 17.39 -5.02 4.07
N SER A 712 17.77 -6.05 3.32
CA SER A 712 18.50 -7.21 3.84
C SER A 712 20.00 -6.88 4.06
N PRO A 713 20.72 -7.60 4.92
CA PRO A 713 22.18 -7.56 4.95
C PRO A 713 22.83 -8.05 3.65
N ASP A 714 22.10 -8.78 2.84
CA ASP A 714 22.56 -9.36 1.58
C ASP A 714 22.22 -8.47 0.40
N ASN A 715 23.11 -8.35 -0.55
CA ASN A 715 22.91 -7.52 -1.73
C ASN A 715 22.24 -8.33 -2.84
N ILE A 716 21.10 -7.87 -3.32
CA ILE A 716 20.45 -8.43 -4.49
C ILE A 716 21.18 -7.91 -5.74
N ILE A 717 21.55 -8.77 -6.66
CA ILE A 717 22.17 -8.38 -7.90
C ILE A 717 21.10 -8.05 -8.93
N ARG A 718 21.21 -6.89 -9.53
CA ARG A 718 20.32 -6.41 -10.59
C ARG A 718 21.02 -6.34 -11.93
N ASP A 719 20.24 -6.62 -12.97
CA ASP A 719 20.58 -6.20 -14.31
C ASP A 719 20.61 -4.68 -14.42
N HIS A 720 21.70 -4.12 -14.94
CA HIS A 720 21.80 -2.67 -15.21
C HIS A 720 20.70 -2.16 -16.12
N ASN A 721 20.21 -2.97 -17.04
CA ASN A 721 19.20 -2.59 -18.02
C ASN A 721 18.04 -3.57 -17.97
N GLN A 722 16.84 -3.04 -17.82
CA GLN A 722 15.61 -3.79 -17.97
C GLN A 722 14.80 -3.21 -19.12
N PHE A 723 14.24 -4.07 -19.96
CA PHE A 723 13.47 -3.70 -21.13
C PHE A 723 12.07 -4.28 -21.04
N PHE A 724 11.09 -3.48 -21.46
CA PHE A 724 9.70 -3.90 -21.51
C PHE A 724 9.11 -3.50 -22.86
N ALA A 725 8.29 -4.37 -23.43
CA ALA A 725 7.50 -4.12 -24.63
C ALA A 725 6.04 -4.29 -24.30
N GLU A 726 5.22 -3.37 -24.79
CA GLU A 726 3.82 -3.25 -24.45
C GLU A 726 2.98 -3.12 -25.71
N VAL A 727 1.81 -3.79 -25.71
CA VAL A 727 0.73 -3.58 -26.68
C VAL A 727 -0.59 -3.43 -25.95
N GLY A 728 -1.36 -2.40 -26.31
CA GLY A 728 -2.69 -2.14 -25.76
C GLY A 728 -3.71 -1.92 -26.88
N VAL A 729 -4.96 -2.27 -26.63
CA VAL A 729 -6.10 -1.99 -27.50
C VAL A 729 -7.30 -1.58 -26.67
N ARG A 730 -8.05 -0.59 -27.14
CA ARG A 730 -9.30 -0.14 -26.54
C ARG A 730 -10.38 0.03 -27.62
N PHE A 731 -11.60 -0.50 -27.30
CA PHE A 731 -12.78 -0.47 -28.16
C PHE A 731 -13.87 0.38 -27.56
#